data_59eeef29b9be5e5fee111945c2f2d81c
#
_entry.id   59eeef29b9be5e5fee111945c2f2d81c
#
_cell.length_a   1.000
_cell.length_b   1.000
_cell.length_c   1.000
_cell.angle_alpha   90.00
_cell.angle_beta   90.00
_cell.angle_gamma   90.00
#
_symmetry.space_group_name_H-M   'P 1'
#
loop_
_entity.id
_entity.type
_entity.pdbx_description
1 polymer ?
#
loop_
_entity_poly.entity_id
_entity_poly.type
_entity_poly.pdbx_seq_one_letter_code
_entity_poly.pdbx_strand_id
1 'polypeptide(L)'
;MCPCCGAEYKSIVKFNLMDKEKERLFSEFSPVSTENWKNKIVEDLKGADYDKKMIWRTSEGFNVNPFYRKEDIPSGCGAEKPGEFPYTRGTKSDNNWLVRQDIDLPSAQEANARARKILGEGVDSLAFKVKGKLVTPEYIPALLEGIDAEKVELNFNVCVGKVVDFTHLLVEYLRQCGFNLEKVRGSIGYDPIAKEMLAGKNLDNYTEVIKALVEATSALPQYRCIAVNSCKLNNAGAYITQELGYALAWGNEYLNAATEAGVPVDAVAKNIKFNMGISSNFFMEIAKFRAARMLWAKIVEQYSPECKCACKMALHAETSEFNLTLFDAYVNMLRTQTEAMSAAIAGVDSITVTPYDAVYEAPTDFALRIAKNQQLILKHESHLGKVTDPAGGSYYIESLTASIAAEAWKLFLAVEEEGGFRKAVKEGKVQAAVEEAGNSRRTALARRKEILLGTNQYPNFSELSGGKRPLEKGCGCGCNNEAPAAATLSIRRLGEEFEQLRIATEASGKRPKAFMLTIGNLAMRQARAQFSCNFLATAGYEVIDNLGFKSVEEGVAAAMEAKADIVVLCSSDDEYAEYAVPAFKAIGDKAIFIVAGAPACSEELKAAGIENFIHVRVNVLETLKALNAKLGI
;
A
#
# COMPACT_ATOMS: atom_id res chain seq x y z
N MET A 1 -36.92 15.79 13.06
CA MET A 1 -35.94 14.90 13.71
C MET A 1 -35.54 13.86 12.70
N CYS A 2 -34.27 13.87 12.28
CA CYS A 2 -33.78 12.90 11.33
C CYS A 2 -33.74 11.51 11.98
N PRO A 3 -34.28 10.45 11.36
CA PRO A 3 -34.32 9.11 11.95
C PRO A 3 -32.95 8.48 12.20
N CYS A 4 -31.89 9.07 11.69
CA CYS A 4 -30.53 8.52 11.73
C CYS A 4 -29.71 8.88 13.00
N CYS A 5 -30.18 9.76 13.88
CA CYS A 5 -29.39 10.32 14.98
C CYS A 5 -29.97 10.08 16.38
N GLY A 6 -30.82 9.08 16.59
CA GLY A 6 -31.41 8.75 17.87
C GLY A 6 -30.47 8.05 18.83
N ALA A 7 -29.50 8.76 19.41
CA ALA A 7 -28.76 8.30 20.58
C ALA A 7 -28.86 9.35 21.70
N GLU A 8 -29.73 9.09 22.66
CA GLU A 8 -29.68 9.77 23.96
C GLU A 8 -28.38 9.38 24.69
N TYR A 9 -27.50 10.34 24.87
CA TYR A 9 -26.35 10.20 25.77
C TYR A 9 -26.84 10.17 27.23
N LYS A 10 -26.91 9.00 27.85
CA LYS A 10 -26.96 8.88 29.30
C LYS A 10 -25.63 9.35 29.89
N SER A 11 -25.73 10.33 30.77
CA SER A 11 -24.66 11.01 31.49
C SER A 11 -23.65 10.05 32.09
N ILE A 12 -22.40 10.17 31.65
CA ILE A 12 -21.24 9.61 32.35
C ILE A 12 -21.12 10.27 33.71
N VAL A 13 -20.97 9.44 34.72
CA VAL A 13 -20.78 9.75 36.15
C VAL A 13 -19.89 10.97 36.31
N LYS A 14 -20.45 12.05 36.92
CA LYS A 14 -19.66 13.14 37.45
C LYS A 14 -18.84 12.61 38.63
N PHE A 15 -17.58 12.34 38.41
CA PHE A 15 -16.63 12.29 39.51
C PHE A 15 -16.49 13.69 40.07
N ASN A 16 -17.07 13.94 41.22
CA ASN A 16 -16.74 15.08 42.06
C ASN A 16 -15.30 14.90 42.57
N LEU A 17 -14.35 15.36 41.78
CA LEU A 17 -13.01 15.61 42.27
C LEU A 17 -13.09 16.87 43.14
N MET A 18 -12.97 16.69 44.44
CA MET A 18 -12.69 17.78 45.37
C MET A 18 -11.50 18.59 44.81
N ASP A 19 -11.65 19.91 44.77
CA ASP A 19 -10.60 20.87 44.45
C ASP A 19 -9.46 20.77 45.48
N LYS A 20 -8.60 19.74 45.29
CA LYS A 20 -7.21 19.84 45.71
C LYS A 20 -6.49 20.51 44.55
N GLU A 21 -5.83 21.64 44.82
CA GLU A 21 -4.89 22.23 43.87
C GLU A 21 -4.07 21.08 43.30
N LYS A 22 -4.28 20.81 42.00
CA LYS A 22 -3.53 19.75 41.29
C LYS A 22 -2.11 20.21 41.23
N GLU A 23 -1.28 19.75 42.16
CA GLU A 23 0.17 19.87 42.00
C GLU A 23 0.54 19.37 40.60
N ARG A 24 1.14 20.25 39.82
CA ARG A 24 1.60 19.85 38.47
C ARG A 24 2.68 18.81 38.66
N LEU A 25 2.48 17.62 38.07
CA LEU A 25 3.52 16.60 38.01
C LEU A 25 4.79 17.25 37.39
N PHE A 26 5.93 16.93 37.99
CA PHE A 26 7.25 17.44 37.56
C PHE A 26 7.40 18.97 37.71
N SER A 27 6.72 19.61 38.64
CA SER A 27 6.86 21.05 38.92
C SER A 27 8.28 21.47 39.33
N GLU A 28 9.06 20.53 39.84
CA GLU A 28 10.48 20.69 40.18
C GLU A 28 11.41 20.83 38.95
N PHE A 29 10.96 20.46 37.75
CA PHE A 29 11.71 20.60 36.51
C PHE A 29 11.27 21.85 35.74
N SER A 30 12.21 22.70 35.40
CA SER A 30 11.93 23.86 34.56
C SER A 30 11.51 23.42 33.14
N PRO A 31 10.48 24.05 32.54
CA PRO A 31 10.11 23.78 31.15
C PRO A 31 11.29 24.05 30.20
N VAL A 32 11.57 23.10 29.32
CA VAL A 32 12.58 23.25 28.28
C VAL A 32 11.89 23.72 26.99
N SER A 33 12.39 24.82 26.40
CA SER A 33 11.88 25.34 25.13
C SER A 33 12.29 24.42 23.97
N THR A 34 11.54 24.47 22.85
CA THR A 34 11.91 23.76 21.62
C THR A 34 13.25 24.21 21.08
N GLU A 35 13.56 25.49 21.21
CA GLU A 35 14.86 26.04 20.80
C GLU A 35 16.01 25.45 21.63
N ASN A 36 15.89 25.39 22.94
CA ASN A 36 16.90 24.77 23.80
C ASN A 36 17.09 23.28 23.47
N TRP A 37 16.00 22.58 23.19
CA TRP A 37 16.07 21.17 22.76
C TRP A 37 16.80 21.03 21.43
N LYS A 38 16.47 21.84 20.41
CA LYS A 38 17.17 21.84 19.11
C LYS A 38 18.64 22.19 19.25
N ASN A 39 18.97 23.20 20.08
CA ASN A 39 20.36 23.58 20.33
C ASN A 39 21.18 22.43 20.94
N LYS A 40 20.56 21.67 21.87
CA LYS A 40 21.20 20.49 22.45
C LYS A 40 21.43 19.38 21.39
N ILE A 41 20.47 19.15 20.50
CA ILE A 41 20.66 18.19 19.39
C ILE A 41 21.81 18.63 18.47
N VAL A 42 21.88 19.92 18.12
CA VAL A 42 22.95 20.47 17.27
C VAL A 42 24.32 20.30 17.94
N GLU A 43 24.43 20.56 19.25
CA GLU A 43 25.63 20.29 20.02
C GLU A 43 26.04 18.81 19.96
N ASP A 44 25.10 17.90 20.18
CA ASP A 44 25.31 16.44 20.17
C ASP A 44 25.66 15.90 18.78
N LEU A 45 25.24 16.57 17.72
CA LEU A 45 25.61 16.26 16.33
C LEU A 45 27.06 16.63 15.98
N LYS A 46 27.80 17.31 16.88
CA LYS A 46 29.24 17.65 16.73
C LYS A 46 29.59 18.30 15.39
N GLY A 47 28.78 19.26 14.95
CA GLY A 47 28.98 20.02 13.71
C GLY A 47 28.36 19.38 12.45
N ALA A 48 27.68 18.25 12.57
CA ALA A 48 26.90 17.73 11.46
C ALA A 48 25.63 18.58 11.25
N ASP A 49 25.24 18.76 10.00
CA ASP A 49 24.05 19.52 9.60
C ASP A 49 22.77 18.85 10.14
N TYR A 50 21.99 19.62 10.91
CA TYR A 50 20.74 19.15 11.52
C TYR A 50 19.73 18.68 10.47
N ASP A 51 19.49 19.47 9.43
CA ASP A 51 18.47 19.18 8.43
C ASP A 51 18.79 17.92 7.61
N LYS A 52 20.09 17.68 7.36
CA LYS A 52 20.54 16.48 6.66
C LYS A 52 20.47 15.21 7.49
N LYS A 53 20.60 15.33 8.83
CA LYS A 53 20.70 14.17 9.73
C LYS A 53 19.37 13.83 10.39
N MET A 54 18.55 14.82 10.72
CA MET A 54 17.38 14.66 11.58
C MET A 54 16.06 14.80 10.83
N ILE A 55 16.01 15.55 9.72
CA ILE A 55 14.77 15.75 8.96
C ILE A 55 14.60 14.66 7.93
N TRP A 56 13.50 13.92 8.04
CA TRP A 56 13.12 12.95 7.02
C TRP A 56 12.42 13.67 5.86
N ARG A 57 13.09 13.73 4.72
CA ARG A 57 12.55 14.23 3.47
C ARG A 57 11.73 13.11 2.81
N THR A 58 10.42 13.24 2.88
CA THR A 58 9.51 12.24 2.34
C THR A 58 9.31 12.42 0.84
N SER A 59 8.79 11.39 0.19
CA SER A 59 8.34 11.49 -1.20
C SER A 59 6.90 12.04 -1.33
N GLU A 60 6.27 12.36 -0.18
CA GLU A 60 4.87 12.79 -0.10
C GLU A 60 4.66 14.30 -0.29
N GLY A 61 5.74 15.05 -0.57
CA GLY A 61 5.71 16.50 -0.77
C GLY A 61 5.99 17.35 0.47
N PHE A 62 6.18 16.73 1.63
CA PHE A 62 6.48 17.41 2.90
C PHE A 62 7.60 16.72 3.68
N ASN A 63 8.15 17.42 4.66
CA ASN A 63 9.18 16.90 5.56
C ASN A 63 8.61 16.46 6.90
N VAL A 64 9.25 15.46 7.50
CA VAL A 64 8.89 14.95 8.84
C VAL A 64 10.02 15.28 9.82
N ASN A 65 9.66 15.92 10.93
CA ASN A 65 10.57 16.27 12.00
C ASN A 65 10.90 15.04 12.89
N PRO A 66 12.06 15.03 13.58
CA PRO A 66 12.43 13.92 14.47
C PRO A 66 11.57 13.84 15.74
N PHE A 67 10.90 14.92 16.12
CA PHE A 67 9.98 15.00 17.24
C PHE A 67 8.91 16.06 17.00
N TYR A 68 7.79 15.94 17.71
CA TYR A 68 6.65 16.86 17.64
C TYR A 68 6.21 17.24 19.04
N ARG A 69 5.80 18.50 19.23
CA ARG A 69 5.32 19.08 20.47
C ARG A 69 3.93 19.69 20.28
N LYS A 70 3.32 20.17 21.38
CA LYS A 70 1.99 20.78 21.34
C LYS A 70 1.89 21.97 20.38
N GLU A 71 2.95 22.75 20.28
CA GLU A 71 3.06 23.92 19.39
C GLU A 71 3.11 23.56 17.88
N ASP A 72 3.44 22.32 17.55
CA ASP A 72 3.49 21.84 16.16
C ASP A 72 2.11 21.41 15.62
N ILE A 73 1.09 21.32 16.50
CA ILE A 73 -0.27 20.99 16.06
C ILE A 73 -0.88 22.21 15.37
N PRO A 74 -1.33 22.08 14.10
CA PRO A 74 -2.05 23.16 13.43
C PRO A 74 -3.31 23.55 14.19
N SER A 75 -3.61 24.85 14.23
CA SER A 75 -4.78 25.40 14.91
C SER A 75 -6.07 24.74 14.42
N GLY A 76 -6.87 24.20 15.34
CA GLY A 76 -8.16 23.56 15.04
C GLY A 76 -8.08 22.07 14.68
N CYS A 77 -6.88 21.46 14.60
CA CYS A 77 -6.77 20.03 14.41
C CYS A 77 -7.00 19.26 15.72
N GLY A 78 -7.77 18.17 15.64
CA GLY A 78 -8.00 17.26 16.78
C GLY A 78 -8.90 17.79 17.90
N ALA A 79 -9.56 18.92 17.70
CA ALA A 79 -10.47 19.51 18.69
C ALA A 79 -11.85 18.83 18.69
N GLU A 80 -12.29 18.27 17.56
CA GLU A 80 -13.57 17.59 17.40
C GLU A 80 -13.58 16.22 18.10
N LYS A 81 -14.78 15.78 18.49
CA LYS A 81 -14.97 14.44 19.03
C LYS A 81 -15.17 13.40 17.90
N PRO A 82 -14.90 12.11 18.17
CA PRO A 82 -15.25 11.04 17.26
C PRO A 82 -16.74 11.10 16.86
N GLY A 83 -17.02 10.98 15.55
CA GLY A 83 -18.38 11.06 15.02
C GLY A 83 -18.91 12.46 14.74
N GLU A 84 -18.20 13.52 15.14
CA GLU A 84 -18.56 14.92 14.83
C GLU A 84 -17.92 15.38 13.53
N PHE A 85 -18.61 16.29 12.82
CA PHE A 85 -18.09 16.94 11.61
C PHE A 85 -16.80 17.74 11.96
N PRO A 86 -15.74 17.68 11.15
CA PRO A 86 -15.64 17.09 9.79
C PRO A 86 -15.19 15.62 9.76
N TYR A 87 -15.41 14.84 10.80
CA TYR A 87 -15.18 13.40 10.88
C TYR A 87 -13.72 12.95 10.82
N THR A 88 -12.75 13.82 11.08
CA THR A 88 -11.32 13.47 11.12
C THR A 88 -11.09 12.26 12.03
N ARG A 89 -11.75 12.25 13.18
CA ARG A 89 -11.64 11.23 14.22
C ARG A 89 -12.59 10.04 14.07
N GLY A 90 -13.22 9.88 12.88
CA GLY A 90 -14.13 8.78 12.57
C GLY A 90 -15.57 9.20 12.33
N THR A 91 -16.31 8.36 11.62
CA THR A 91 -17.73 8.57 11.27
C THR A 91 -18.68 7.81 12.17
N LYS A 92 -18.14 6.91 13.03
CA LYS A 92 -18.87 6.01 13.94
C LYS A 92 -18.56 6.31 15.39
N SER A 93 -19.39 5.82 16.30
CA SER A 93 -19.18 5.89 17.75
C SER A 93 -18.24 4.80 18.30
N ASP A 94 -17.95 3.78 17.48
CA ASP A 94 -17.03 2.69 17.79
C ASP A 94 -15.97 2.53 16.70
N ASN A 95 -14.98 1.68 16.94
CA ASN A 95 -13.92 1.36 15.99
C ASN A 95 -14.08 -0.06 15.41
N ASN A 96 -15.29 -0.61 15.38
CA ASN A 96 -15.53 -1.93 14.85
C ASN A 96 -15.60 -1.88 13.32
N TRP A 97 -14.64 -2.55 12.65
CA TRP A 97 -14.64 -2.72 11.20
C TRP A 97 -15.21 -4.09 10.81
N LEU A 98 -15.68 -4.20 9.57
CA LEU A 98 -16.13 -5.45 8.98
C LEU A 98 -14.95 -6.22 8.38
N VAL A 99 -14.82 -7.50 8.73
CA VAL A 99 -13.85 -8.43 8.16
C VAL A 99 -14.37 -8.89 6.80
N ARG A 100 -13.83 -8.31 5.72
CA ARG A 100 -14.27 -8.62 4.36
C ARG A 100 -13.37 -9.66 3.71
N GLN A 101 -14.01 -10.59 2.97
CA GLN A 101 -13.33 -11.51 2.08
C GLN A 101 -13.98 -11.50 0.70
N ASP A 102 -13.14 -11.39 -0.33
CA ASP A 102 -13.58 -11.38 -1.71
C ASP A 102 -13.69 -12.81 -2.27
N ILE A 103 -14.70 -13.07 -3.10
CA ILE A 103 -15.01 -14.35 -3.71
C ILE A 103 -15.10 -14.18 -5.23
N ASP A 104 -14.15 -14.79 -5.96
CA ASP A 104 -14.14 -14.86 -7.43
C ASP A 104 -14.20 -16.33 -7.85
N LEU A 105 -15.40 -16.88 -7.93
CA LEU A 105 -15.65 -18.28 -8.31
C LEU A 105 -16.58 -18.35 -9.51
N PRO A 106 -16.49 -19.41 -10.34
CA PRO A 106 -17.15 -19.46 -11.64
C PRO A 106 -18.66 -19.65 -11.58
N SER A 107 -19.20 -20.26 -10.50
CA SER A 107 -20.63 -20.53 -10.35
C SER A 107 -21.21 -19.93 -9.07
N ALA A 108 -22.52 -19.68 -9.07
CA ALA A 108 -23.25 -19.20 -7.90
C ALA A 108 -23.19 -20.20 -6.73
N GLN A 109 -23.31 -21.48 -7.02
CA GLN A 109 -23.31 -22.55 -6.00
C GLN A 109 -21.96 -22.67 -5.30
N GLU A 110 -20.85 -22.64 -6.05
CA GLU A 110 -19.50 -22.66 -5.47
C GLU A 110 -19.24 -21.40 -4.63
N ALA A 111 -19.65 -20.23 -5.14
CA ALA A 111 -19.52 -18.96 -4.43
C ALA A 111 -20.36 -18.96 -3.14
N ASN A 112 -21.60 -19.48 -3.17
CA ASN A 112 -22.45 -19.65 -1.99
C ASN A 112 -21.83 -20.60 -0.97
N ALA A 113 -21.38 -21.77 -1.39
CA ALA A 113 -20.74 -22.74 -0.50
C ALA A 113 -19.51 -22.14 0.21
N ARG A 114 -18.68 -21.39 -0.53
CA ARG A 114 -17.55 -20.65 0.03
C ARG A 114 -18.02 -19.57 1.00
N ALA A 115 -19.00 -18.76 0.63
CA ALA A 115 -19.55 -17.69 1.46
C ALA A 115 -20.04 -18.22 2.80
N ARG A 116 -20.87 -19.26 2.79
CA ARG A 116 -21.41 -19.88 4.01
C ARG A 116 -20.31 -20.46 4.91
N LYS A 117 -19.28 -21.07 4.33
CA LYS A 117 -18.13 -21.57 5.07
C LYS A 117 -17.42 -20.42 5.82
N ILE A 118 -17.04 -19.36 5.11
CA ILE A 118 -16.25 -18.28 5.71
C ILE A 118 -17.05 -17.40 6.68
N LEU A 119 -18.37 -17.27 6.50
CA LEU A 119 -19.24 -16.63 7.49
C LEU A 119 -19.21 -17.38 8.82
N GLY A 120 -19.22 -18.72 8.80
CA GLY A 120 -19.05 -19.55 10.00
C GLY A 120 -17.64 -19.44 10.64
N GLU A 121 -16.71 -18.81 9.95
CA GLU A 121 -15.32 -18.65 10.37
C GLU A 121 -14.95 -17.20 10.77
N GLY A 122 -15.91 -16.31 10.96
CA GLY A 122 -15.73 -14.95 11.47
C GLY A 122 -15.62 -13.84 10.42
N VAL A 123 -15.91 -14.13 9.13
CA VAL A 123 -16.15 -13.09 8.12
C VAL A 123 -17.53 -12.49 8.33
N ASP A 124 -17.67 -11.19 8.22
CA ASP A 124 -18.93 -10.46 8.37
C ASP A 124 -19.26 -9.54 7.18
N SER A 125 -18.38 -9.52 6.17
CA SER A 125 -18.55 -8.82 4.89
C SER A 125 -18.09 -9.69 3.73
N LEU A 126 -18.97 -9.90 2.75
CA LEU A 126 -18.70 -10.68 1.55
C LEU A 126 -18.61 -9.78 0.33
N ALA A 127 -17.70 -10.08 -0.60
CA ALA A 127 -17.68 -9.42 -1.89
C ALA A 127 -17.61 -10.45 -3.02
N PHE A 128 -18.57 -10.37 -3.94
CA PHE A 128 -18.68 -11.27 -5.07
C PHE A 128 -18.31 -10.58 -6.37
N LYS A 129 -17.50 -11.24 -7.19
CA LYS A 129 -17.22 -10.80 -8.55
C LYS A 129 -18.22 -11.47 -9.51
N VAL A 130 -19.08 -10.66 -10.13
CA VAL A 130 -20.18 -11.13 -10.98
C VAL A 130 -19.89 -10.80 -12.44
N LYS A 131 -19.64 -11.83 -13.26
CA LYS A 131 -19.46 -11.67 -14.70
C LYS A 131 -20.80 -11.39 -15.37
N GLY A 132 -20.82 -10.52 -16.41
CA GLY A 132 -22.08 -10.09 -17.04
C GLY A 132 -22.96 -11.21 -17.55
N LYS A 133 -22.39 -12.34 -18.02
CA LYS A 133 -23.14 -13.52 -18.46
C LYS A 133 -23.86 -14.27 -17.34
N LEU A 134 -23.50 -14.01 -16.08
CA LEU A 134 -24.11 -14.63 -14.90
C LEU A 134 -25.29 -13.82 -14.36
N VAL A 135 -25.57 -12.64 -14.88
CA VAL A 135 -26.68 -11.80 -14.44
C VAL A 135 -27.99 -12.35 -15.02
N THR A 136 -28.57 -13.31 -14.31
CA THR A 136 -29.86 -13.93 -14.62
C THR A 136 -30.74 -13.95 -13.36
N PRO A 137 -32.07 -14.09 -13.49
CA PRO A 137 -32.97 -14.16 -12.32
C PRO A 137 -32.64 -15.28 -11.33
N GLU A 138 -32.09 -16.40 -11.80
CA GLU A 138 -31.75 -17.57 -10.98
C GLU A 138 -30.42 -17.43 -10.25
N TYR A 139 -29.57 -16.53 -10.70
CA TYR A 139 -28.21 -16.40 -10.17
C TYR A 139 -28.17 -15.90 -8.72
N ILE A 140 -28.92 -14.83 -8.41
CA ILE A 140 -28.95 -14.21 -7.08
C ILE A 140 -29.54 -15.14 -6.03
N PRO A 141 -30.70 -15.82 -6.27
CA PRO A 141 -31.21 -16.82 -5.35
C PRO A 141 -30.20 -17.93 -5.04
N ALA A 142 -29.54 -18.48 -6.05
CA ALA A 142 -28.52 -19.52 -5.87
C ALA A 142 -27.27 -19.00 -5.14
N LEU A 143 -26.85 -17.72 -5.37
CA LEU A 143 -25.70 -17.11 -4.73
C LEU A 143 -25.94 -16.83 -3.24
N LEU A 144 -27.14 -16.39 -2.88
CA LEU A 144 -27.47 -15.92 -1.54
C LEU A 144 -28.29 -16.94 -0.71
N GLU A 145 -28.48 -18.15 -1.20
CA GLU A 145 -29.20 -19.19 -0.49
C GLU A 145 -28.65 -19.43 0.92
N GLY A 146 -29.49 -19.27 1.94
CA GLY A 146 -29.14 -19.50 3.34
C GLY A 146 -28.22 -18.44 3.94
N ILE A 147 -28.01 -17.28 3.28
CA ILE A 147 -27.28 -16.13 3.80
C ILE A 147 -28.28 -15.10 4.34
N ASP A 148 -28.10 -14.69 5.59
CA ASP A 148 -28.90 -13.65 6.24
C ASP A 148 -28.42 -12.26 5.82
N ALA A 149 -29.11 -11.64 4.84
CA ALA A 149 -28.73 -10.34 4.30
C ALA A 149 -28.87 -9.16 5.29
N GLU A 150 -29.58 -9.32 6.41
CA GLU A 150 -29.67 -8.29 7.44
C GLU A 150 -28.44 -8.27 8.36
N LYS A 151 -27.69 -9.38 8.45
CA LYS A 151 -26.52 -9.52 9.32
C LYS A 151 -25.20 -9.37 8.58
N VAL A 152 -25.15 -9.78 7.33
CA VAL A 152 -23.95 -9.83 6.49
C VAL A 152 -23.90 -8.62 5.57
N GLU A 153 -22.76 -7.94 5.47
CA GLU A 153 -22.55 -6.93 4.43
C GLU A 153 -22.31 -7.62 3.08
N LEU A 154 -23.12 -7.30 2.08
CA LEU A 154 -23.09 -7.92 0.74
C LEU A 154 -22.59 -6.93 -0.30
N ASN A 155 -21.39 -7.17 -0.83
CA ASN A 155 -20.77 -6.33 -1.86
C ASN A 155 -20.69 -7.09 -3.18
N PHE A 156 -20.93 -6.40 -4.30
CA PHE A 156 -20.90 -6.99 -5.64
C PHE A 156 -20.10 -6.15 -6.61
N ASN A 157 -19.09 -6.75 -7.23
CA ASN A 157 -18.35 -6.19 -8.35
C ASN A 157 -18.94 -6.74 -9.65
N VAL A 158 -19.88 -6.01 -10.24
CA VAL A 158 -20.65 -6.43 -11.41
C VAL A 158 -20.08 -5.83 -12.69
N CYS A 159 -20.19 -6.55 -13.81
CA CYS A 159 -19.86 -6.01 -15.13
C CYS A 159 -20.66 -4.72 -15.40
N VAL A 160 -19.96 -3.66 -15.79
CA VAL A 160 -20.50 -2.30 -15.95
C VAL A 160 -21.78 -2.26 -16.81
N GLY A 161 -21.84 -3.05 -17.90
CA GLY A 161 -23.02 -3.10 -18.79
C GLY A 161 -24.22 -3.89 -18.24
N LYS A 162 -24.10 -4.52 -17.05
CA LYS A 162 -25.17 -5.32 -16.43
C LYS A 162 -25.49 -4.90 -15.00
N VAL A 163 -24.90 -3.79 -14.55
CA VAL A 163 -24.98 -3.37 -13.15
C VAL A 163 -26.41 -2.97 -12.74
N VAL A 164 -27.16 -2.29 -13.61
CA VAL A 164 -28.54 -1.87 -13.34
C VAL A 164 -29.48 -3.07 -13.29
N ASP A 165 -29.39 -3.97 -14.29
CA ASP A 165 -30.18 -5.22 -14.33
C ASP A 165 -29.94 -6.04 -13.04
N PHE A 166 -28.68 -6.20 -12.64
CA PHE A 166 -28.30 -6.91 -11.42
C PHE A 166 -28.91 -6.26 -10.16
N THR A 167 -28.89 -4.93 -10.10
CA THR A 167 -29.43 -4.19 -8.94
C THR A 167 -30.93 -4.42 -8.78
N HIS A 168 -31.67 -4.36 -9.87
CA HIS A 168 -33.11 -4.64 -9.84
C HIS A 168 -33.41 -6.08 -9.39
N LEU A 169 -32.69 -7.06 -9.92
CA LEU A 169 -32.84 -8.48 -9.52
C LEU A 169 -32.50 -8.67 -8.03
N LEU A 170 -31.46 -7.99 -7.52
CA LEU A 170 -31.08 -8.06 -6.11
C LEU A 170 -32.17 -7.50 -5.19
N VAL A 171 -32.68 -6.30 -5.50
CA VAL A 171 -33.74 -5.65 -4.69
C VAL A 171 -35.02 -6.49 -4.72
N GLU A 172 -35.37 -7.04 -5.87
CA GLU A 172 -36.54 -7.93 -6.01
C GLU A 172 -36.38 -9.19 -5.17
N TYR A 173 -35.23 -9.85 -5.25
CA TYR A 173 -34.92 -11.06 -4.45
C TYR A 173 -35.03 -10.78 -2.94
N LEU A 174 -34.43 -9.68 -2.47
CA LEU A 174 -34.46 -9.30 -1.05
C LEU A 174 -35.89 -9.06 -0.55
N ARG A 175 -36.74 -8.46 -1.39
CA ARG A 175 -38.17 -8.27 -1.09
C ARG A 175 -38.94 -9.61 -1.05
N GLN A 176 -38.69 -10.46 -2.02
CA GLN A 176 -39.36 -11.81 -2.09
C GLN A 176 -38.98 -12.68 -0.89
N CYS A 177 -37.76 -12.57 -0.39
CA CYS A 177 -37.29 -13.27 0.82
C CYS A 177 -37.80 -12.64 2.13
N GLY A 178 -38.47 -11.47 2.07
CA GLY A 178 -38.99 -10.79 3.27
C GLY A 178 -37.97 -10.15 4.16
N PHE A 179 -36.76 -9.85 3.66
CA PHE A 179 -35.75 -9.13 4.43
C PHE A 179 -36.16 -7.68 4.70
N ASN A 180 -35.79 -7.18 5.87
CA ASN A 180 -35.93 -5.75 6.17
C ASN A 180 -34.88 -4.95 5.40
N LEU A 181 -35.29 -4.30 4.30
CA LEU A 181 -34.41 -3.57 3.40
C LEU A 181 -33.64 -2.41 4.07
N GLU A 182 -34.17 -1.85 5.17
CA GLU A 182 -33.50 -0.80 5.95
C GLU A 182 -32.25 -1.32 6.68
N LYS A 183 -32.16 -2.64 6.92
CA LYS A 183 -31.03 -3.26 7.61
C LYS A 183 -30.01 -3.86 6.65
N VAL A 184 -30.37 -4.06 5.38
CA VAL A 184 -29.48 -4.65 4.38
C VAL A 184 -28.34 -3.66 4.07
N ARG A 185 -27.10 -4.11 4.27
CA ARG A 185 -25.88 -3.32 4.07
C ARG A 185 -25.05 -3.92 2.94
N GLY A 186 -24.39 -3.05 2.19
CA GLY A 186 -23.49 -3.51 1.15
C GLY A 186 -23.15 -2.47 0.11
N SER A 187 -22.63 -2.96 -1.03
CA SER A 187 -22.34 -2.08 -2.15
C SER A 187 -22.40 -2.79 -3.50
N ILE A 188 -22.67 -2.00 -4.53
CA ILE A 188 -22.47 -2.39 -5.93
C ILE A 188 -21.32 -1.53 -6.44
N GLY A 189 -20.24 -2.18 -6.87
CA GLY A 189 -18.99 -1.52 -7.23
C GLY A 189 -19.04 -0.91 -8.64
N TYR A 190 -19.98 0.00 -8.92
CA TYR A 190 -20.01 0.71 -10.20
C TYR A 190 -18.96 1.80 -10.24
N ASP A 191 -17.95 1.63 -11.07
CA ASP A 191 -16.85 2.57 -11.26
C ASP A 191 -16.42 2.61 -12.73
N PRO A 192 -17.13 3.42 -13.55
CA PRO A 192 -16.81 3.56 -14.97
C PRO A 192 -15.45 4.23 -15.23
N ILE A 193 -15.03 5.21 -14.41
CA ILE A 193 -13.76 5.90 -14.59
C ILE A 193 -12.59 4.98 -14.33
N ALA A 194 -12.66 4.08 -13.32
CA ALA A 194 -11.67 3.02 -13.16
C ALA A 194 -11.55 2.15 -14.42
N LYS A 195 -12.68 1.85 -15.06
CA LYS A 195 -12.70 1.07 -16.30
C LYS A 195 -12.09 1.82 -17.47
N GLU A 196 -12.37 3.13 -17.58
CA GLU A 196 -11.71 4.00 -18.57
C GLU A 196 -10.19 3.99 -18.34
N MET A 197 -9.74 4.20 -17.11
CA MET A 197 -8.33 4.29 -16.73
C MET A 197 -7.57 2.96 -16.91
N LEU A 198 -8.19 1.82 -16.61
CA LEU A 198 -7.53 0.50 -16.68
C LEU A 198 -7.62 -0.17 -18.04
N ALA A 199 -8.67 0.09 -18.82
CA ALA A 199 -8.93 -0.59 -20.09
C ALA A 199 -8.99 0.35 -21.30
N GLY A 200 -8.84 1.66 -21.10
CA GLY A 200 -8.91 2.66 -22.18
C GLY A 200 -10.29 2.75 -22.88
N LYS A 201 -11.36 2.28 -22.24
CA LYS A 201 -12.71 2.25 -22.80
C LYS A 201 -13.48 3.47 -22.37
N ASN A 202 -14.08 4.20 -23.31
CA ASN A 202 -14.92 5.33 -23.03
C ASN A 202 -16.34 4.89 -22.61
N LEU A 203 -16.86 5.43 -21.50
CA LEU A 203 -18.18 5.13 -20.94
C LEU A 203 -18.95 6.44 -20.71
N ASP A 204 -19.40 7.06 -21.80
CA ASP A 204 -20.01 8.42 -21.75
C ASP A 204 -21.39 8.46 -21.08
N ASN A 205 -22.12 7.34 -21.01
CA ASN A 205 -23.45 7.27 -20.40
C ASN A 205 -23.44 7.00 -18.89
N TYR A 206 -22.31 7.25 -18.21
CA TYR A 206 -22.17 6.88 -16.80
C TYR A 206 -23.12 7.64 -15.87
N THR A 207 -23.49 8.86 -16.21
CA THR A 207 -24.38 9.71 -15.40
C THR A 207 -25.81 9.14 -15.36
N GLU A 208 -26.31 8.69 -16.51
CA GLU A 208 -27.63 8.02 -16.60
C GLU A 208 -27.63 6.73 -15.82
N VAL A 209 -26.53 5.95 -15.87
CA VAL A 209 -26.39 4.73 -15.11
C VAL A 209 -26.34 5.00 -13.60
N ILE A 210 -25.62 6.03 -13.16
CA ILE A 210 -25.61 6.46 -11.75
C ILE A 210 -27.02 6.80 -11.28
N LYS A 211 -27.74 7.61 -12.05
CA LYS A 211 -29.13 7.97 -11.74
C LYS A 211 -30.01 6.74 -11.57
N ALA A 212 -29.96 5.82 -12.53
CA ALA A 212 -30.72 4.57 -12.47
C ALA A 212 -30.33 3.70 -11.26
N LEU A 213 -29.05 3.65 -10.89
CA LEU A 213 -28.57 2.92 -9.72
C LEU A 213 -29.04 3.55 -8.41
N VAL A 214 -28.97 4.87 -8.27
CA VAL A 214 -29.46 5.57 -7.07
C VAL A 214 -30.97 5.37 -6.91
N GLU A 215 -31.71 5.40 -8.01
CA GLU A 215 -33.15 5.12 -8.00
C GLU A 215 -33.43 3.64 -7.61
N ALA A 216 -32.75 2.69 -8.23
CA ALA A 216 -32.91 1.26 -7.95
C ALA A 216 -32.54 0.89 -6.51
N THR A 217 -31.55 1.55 -5.92
CA THR A 217 -31.12 1.32 -4.53
C THR A 217 -31.86 2.18 -3.49
N SER A 218 -32.83 3.00 -3.91
CA SER A 218 -33.57 3.90 -3.00
C SER A 218 -34.27 3.17 -1.83
N ALA A 219 -34.67 1.92 -2.03
CA ALA A 219 -35.24 1.07 -1.00
C ALA A 219 -34.20 0.49 -0.01
N LEU A 220 -32.90 0.66 -0.27
CA LEU A 220 -31.77 0.13 0.50
C LEU A 220 -30.93 1.28 1.08
N PRO A 221 -31.35 1.96 2.15
CA PRO A 221 -30.72 3.20 2.62
C PRO A 221 -29.27 3.01 3.12
N GLN A 222 -28.86 1.79 3.44
CA GLN A 222 -27.49 1.45 3.84
C GLN A 222 -26.64 0.83 2.72
N TYR A 223 -27.14 0.87 1.47
CA TYR A 223 -26.41 0.36 0.32
C TYR A 223 -25.67 1.48 -0.41
N ARG A 224 -24.54 1.13 -1.05
CA ARG A 224 -23.70 2.07 -1.82
C ARG A 224 -23.61 1.54 -3.25
N CYS A 225 -23.89 2.38 -4.24
CA CYS A 225 -23.89 1.95 -5.63
C CYS A 225 -22.83 2.61 -6.52
N ILE A 226 -22.06 3.54 -5.98
CA ILE A 226 -20.97 4.24 -6.70
C ILE A 226 -19.66 3.94 -5.97
N ALA A 227 -18.66 3.45 -6.69
CA ALA A 227 -17.35 3.16 -6.11
C ALA A 227 -16.27 4.11 -6.65
N VAL A 228 -15.35 4.50 -5.78
CA VAL A 228 -14.07 5.14 -6.10
C VAL A 228 -12.96 4.16 -5.75
N ASN A 229 -12.42 3.45 -6.75
CA ASN A 229 -11.43 2.40 -6.53
C ASN A 229 -10.00 2.94 -6.57
N SER A 230 -9.67 3.89 -5.71
CA SER A 230 -8.32 4.50 -5.64
C SER A 230 -7.22 3.53 -5.22
N CYS A 231 -7.57 2.37 -4.63
CA CYS A 231 -6.63 1.26 -4.42
C CYS A 231 -5.88 0.85 -5.70
N LYS A 232 -6.45 1.08 -6.90
CA LYS A 232 -5.76 0.83 -8.17
C LYS A 232 -4.60 1.78 -8.41
N LEU A 233 -4.72 3.04 -7.99
CA LEU A 233 -3.62 4.02 -8.03
C LEU A 233 -2.51 3.62 -7.06
N ASN A 234 -2.87 3.20 -5.84
CA ASN A 234 -1.94 2.67 -4.85
C ASN A 234 -1.16 1.47 -5.39
N ASN A 235 -1.87 0.48 -5.96
CA ASN A 235 -1.27 -0.71 -6.56
C ASN A 235 -0.40 -0.42 -7.79
N ALA A 236 -0.58 0.72 -8.45
CA ALA A 236 0.27 1.20 -9.54
C ALA A 236 1.52 1.96 -9.04
N GLY A 237 1.58 2.30 -7.73
CA GLY A 237 2.73 2.94 -7.11
C GLY A 237 2.54 4.41 -6.76
N ALA A 238 1.30 4.92 -6.79
CA ALA A 238 1.00 6.28 -6.33
C ALA A 238 1.49 6.51 -4.89
N TYR A 239 1.93 7.72 -4.61
CA TYR A 239 2.19 8.18 -3.25
C TYR A 239 0.88 8.32 -2.48
N ILE A 240 0.94 8.33 -1.16
CA ILE A 240 -0.23 8.47 -0.26
C ILE A 240 -1.02 9.75 -0.56
N THR A 241 -0.32 10.87 -0.72
CA THR A 241 -0.92 12.17 -1.05
C THR A 241 -1.54 12.19 -2.44
N GLN A 242 -0.95 11.48 -3.42
CA GLN A 242 -1.50 11.33 -4.77
C GLN A 242 -2.76 10.47 -4.77
N GLU A 243 -2.73 9.30 -4.11
CA GLU A 243 -3.92 8.45 -3.99
C GLU A 243 -5.08 9.24 -3.40
N LEU A 244 -4.84 9.97 -2.29
CA LEU A 244 -5.87 10.74 -1.62
C LEU A 244 -6.40 11.90 -2.50
N GLY A 245 -5.51 12.72 -3.06
CA GLY A 245 -5.92 13.85 -3.90
C GLY A 245 -6.74 13.42 -5.11
N TYR A 246 -6.30 12.39 -5.80
CA TYR A 246 -7.04 11.81 -6.93
C TYR A 246 -8.33 11.12 -6.50
N ALA A 247 -8.38 10.43 -5.36
CA ALA A 247 -9.61 9.82 -4.85
C ALA A 247 -10.69 10.87 -4.56
N LEU A 248 -10.29 12.01 -3.99
CA LEU A 248 -11.21 13.13 -3.73
C LEU A 248 -11.75 13.73 -5.02
N ALA A 249 -10.89 14.01 -6.01
CA ALA A 249 -11.31 14.52 -7.31
C ALA A 249 -12.20 13.51 -8.06
N TRP A 250 -11.89 12.23 -7.96
CA TRP A 250 -12.69 11.15 -8.52
C TRP A 250 -14.10 11.07 -7.89
N GLY A 251 -14.18 11.15 -6.56
CA GLY A 251 -15.46 11.21 -5.86
C GLY A 251 -16.25 12.47 -6.18
N ASN A 252 -15.56 13.62 -6.29
CA ASN A 252 -16.15 14.89 -6.69
C ASN A 252 -16.72 14.86 -8.13
N GLU A 253 -16.02 14.23 -9.06
CA GLU A 253 -16.49 14.01 -10.43
C GLU A 253 -17.86 13.31 -10.46
N TYR A 254 -18.02 12.22 -9.68
CA TYR A 254 -19.31 11.52 -9.57
C TYR A 254 -20.39 12.35 -8.87
N LEU A 255 -20.01 13.05 -7.81
CA LEU A 255 -20.92 13.91 -7.06
C LEU A 255 -21.44 15.05 -7.94
N ASN A 256 -20.54 15.75 -8.64
CA ASN A 256 -20.87 16.84 -9.52
C ASN A 256 -21.78 16.39 -10.70
N ALA A 257 -21.34 15.38 -11.44
CA ALA A 257 -22.07 14.90 -12.61
C ALA A 257 -23.49 14.41 -12.29
N ALA A 258 -23.67 13.72 -11.16
CA ALA A 258 -24.98 13.25 -10.74
C ALA A 258 -25.88 14.37 -10.23
N THR A 259 -25.33 15.38 -9.53
CA THR A 259 -26.11 16.53 -9.06
C THR A 259 -26.53 17.45 -10.21
N GLU A 260 -25.67 17.68 -11.19
CA GLU A 260 -26.02 18.39 -12.42
C GLU A 260 -27.13 17.66 -13.20
N ALA A 261 -27.19 16.33 -13.14
CA ALA A 261 -28.26 15.52 -13.72
C ALA A 261 -29.56 15.53 -12.89
N GLY A 262 -29.62 16.31 -11.81
CA GLY A 262 -30.80 16.50 -10.96
C GLY A 262 -30.99 15.46 -9.86
N VAL A 263 -29.98 14.64 -9.53
CA VAL A 263 -30.05 13.75 -8.37
C VAL A 263 -29.72 14.53 -7.10
N PRO A 264 -30.52 14.43 -6.01
CA PRO A 264 -30.25 15.14 -4.77
C PRO A 264 -28.86 14.82 -4.19
N VAL A 265 -28.14 15.85 -3.71
CA VAL A 265 -26.78 15.74 -3.17
C VAL A 265 -26.69 14.66 -2.08
N ASP A 266 -27.64 14.67 -1.13
CA ASP A 266 -27.71 13.68 -0.05
C ASP A 266 -27.80 12.23 -0.55
N ALA A 267 -28.52 12.02 -1.64
CA ALA A 267 -28.66 10.70 -2.24
C ALA A 267 -27.36 10.27 -2.93
N VAL A 268 -26.70 11.16 -3.68
CA VAL A 268 -25.45 10.83 -4.37
C VAL A 268 -24.33 10.59 -3.35
N ALA A 269 -24.11 11.55 -2.44
CA ALA A 269 -23.00 11.48 -1.47
C ALA A 269 -23.07 10.23 -0.57
N LYS A 270 -24.28 9.85 -0.12
CA LYS A 270 -24.50 8.63 0.64
C LYS A 270 -24.25 7.34 -0.15
N ASN A 271 -24.33 7.40 -1.47
CA ASN A 271 -24.12 6.25 -2.36
C ASN A 271 -22.68 6.05 -2.80
N ILE A 272 -21.77 6.99 -2.51
CA ILE A 272 -20.35 6.85 -2.84
C ILE A 272 -19.61 6.07 -1.75
N LYS A 273 -18.84 5.04 -2.17
CA LYS A 273 -17.93 4.24 -1.34
C LYS A 273 -16.52 4.35 -1.90
N PHE A 274 -15.57 4.70 -1.04
CA PHE A 274 -14.16 4.76 -1.39
C PHE A 274 -13.47 3.45 -1.02
N ASN A 275 -12.86 2.80 -1.99
CA ASN A 275 -12.00 1.65 -1.82
C ASN A 275 -10.56 2.12 -1.98
N MET A 276 -9.84 2.27 -0.86
CA MET A 276 -8.49 2.83 -0.81
C MET A 276 -7.45 1.77 -0.49
N GLY A 277 -6.24 1.91 -1.05
CA GLY A 277 -5.12 1.04 -0.72
C GLY A 277 -4.55 1.32 0.67
N ILE A 278 -3.84 0.35 1.23
CA ILE A 278 -3.04 0.53 2.45
C ILE A 278 -1.62 0.15 2.10
N SER A 279 -0.70 1.11 2.12
CA SER A 279 0.72 0.87 1.88
C SER A 279 1.50 0.56 3.16
N SER A 280 2.81 0.36 3.03
CA SER A 280 3.67 -0.04 4.16
C SER A 280 3.99 1.08 5.15
N ASN A 281 3.64 2.34 4.87
CA ASN A 281 3.98 3.47 5.73
C ASN A 281 2.93 3.65 6.84
N PHE A 282 3.11 2.93 7.94
CA PHE A 282 2.15 2.73 9.01
C PHE A 282 1.47 4.02 9.52
N PHE A 283 2.24 5.01 9.94
CA PHE A 283 1.69 6.24 10.52
C PHE A 283 1.09 7.17 9.48
N MET A 284 1.66 7.22 8.29
CA MET A 284 1.11 8.02 7.20
C MET A 284 -0.21 7.44 6.67
N GLU A 285 -0.37 6.11 6.68
CA GLU A 285 -1.63 5.47 6.32
C GLU A 285 -2.74 5.79 7.34
N ILE A 286 -2.43 5.79 8.64
CA ILE A 286 -3.38 6.25 9.66
C ILE A 286 -3.81 7.70 9.38
N ALA A 287 -2.84 8.57 9.11
CA ALA A 287 -3.08 9.98 8.84
C ALA A 287 -3.86 10.19 7.52
N LYS A 288 -3.60 9.38 6.47
CA LYS A 288 -4.34 9.41 5.20
C LYS A 288 -5.84 9.22 5.39
N PHE A 289 -6.27 8.19 6.11
CA PHE A 289 -7.69 7.94 6.32
C PHE A 289 -8.36 9.00 7.20
N ARG A 290 -7.62 9.59 8.13
CA ARG A 290 -8.10 10.75 8.92
C ARG A 290 -8.28 11.98 8.03
N ALA A 291 -7.30 12.30 7.20
CA ALA A 291 -7.35 13.39 6.22
C ALA A 291 -8.47 13.18 5.17
N ALA A 292 -8.63 11.94 4.69
CA ALA A 292 -9.64 11.57 3.71
C ALA A 292 -11.06 11.93 4.20
N ARG A 293 -11.42 11.51 5.42
CA ARG A 293 -12.74 11.82 5.98
C ARG A 293 -12.98 13.31 6.14
N MET A 294 -11.98 14.03 6.64
CA MET A 294 -12.06 15.48 6.85
C MET A 294 -12.24 16.23 5.51
N LEU A 295 -11.42 15.92 4.52
CA LEU A 295 -11.46 16.61 3.24
C LEU A 295 -12.75 16.29 2.47
N TRP A 296 -13.15 15.02 2.43
CA TRP A 296 -14.41 14.63 1.81
C TRP A 296 -15.62 15.30 2.46
N ALA A 297 -15.65 15.36 3.79
CA ALA A 297 -16.73 16.06 4.48
C ALA A 297 -16.84 17.54 4.08
N LYS A 298 -15.69 18.21 3.93
CA LYS A 298 -15.65 19.61 3.49
C LYS A 298 -16.03 19.79 2.02
N ILE A 299 -15.69 18.83 1.15
CA ILE A 299 -16.12 18.85 -0.26
C ILE A 299 -17.65 18.74 -0.33
N VAL A 300 -18.23 17.73 0.30
CA VAL A 300 -19.69 17.52 0.26
C VAL A 300 -20.44 18.70 0.90
N GLU A 301 -19.90 19.31 1.95
CA GLU A 301 -20.50 20.50 2.59
C GLU A 301 -20.69 21.66 1.61
N GLN A 302 -19.80 21.83 0.61
CA GLN A 302 -19.92 22.89 -0.41
C GLN A 302 -21.15 22.72 -1.33
N TYR A 303 -21.64 21.49 -1.45
CA TYR A 303 -22.88 21.20 -2.20
C TYR A 303 -24.15 21.45 -1.36
N SER A 304 -24.02 21.93 -0.12
CA SER A 304 -25.14 22.27 0.78
C SER A 304 -26.13 21.12 0.99
N PRO A 305 -25.68 19.93 1.47
CA PRO A 305 -26.58 18.82 1.75
C PRO A 305 -27.59 19.18 2.87
N GLU A 306 -28.80 18.61 2.81
CA GLU A 306 -29.82 18.80 3.85
C GLU A 306 -29.41 18.21 5.20
N CYS A 307 -28.65 17.12 5.17
CA CYS A 307 -28.15 16.44 6.37
C CYS A 307 -26.63 16.33 6.36
N LYS A 308 -25.96 16.82 7.44
CA LYS A 308 -24.52 16.61 7.60
C LYS A 308 -24.10 15.12 7.61
N CYS A 309 -25.03 14.20 7.82
CA CYS A 309 -24.78 12.78 7.68
C CYS A 309 -24.37 12.37 6.26
N ALA A 310 -24.75 13.12 5.21
CA ALA A 310 -24.30 12.90 3.84
C ALA A 310 -22.80 13.18 3.65
N CYS A 311 -22.22 14.03 4.49
CA CYS A 311 -20.79 14.34 4.47
C CYS A 311 -19.90 13.20 5.01
N LYS A 312 -20.48 12.12 5.56
CA LYS A 312 -19.70 10.98 6.05
C LYS A 312 -19.14 10.16 4.91
N MET A 313 -17.83 10.00 4.89
CA MET A 313 -17.14 9.16 3.91
C MET A 313 -17.32 7.67 4.28
N ALA A 314 -17.80 6.86 3.35
CA ALA A 314 -17.79 5.40 3.49
C ALA A 314 -16.45 4.85 2.98
N LEU A 315 -15.70 4.17 3.84
CA LEU A 315 -14.32 3.75 3.58
C LEU A 315 -14.17 2.23 3.68
N HIS A 316 -13.75 1.63 2.57
CA HIS A 316 -13.20 0.29 2.53
C HIS A 316 -11.69 0.37 2.28
N ALA A 317 -10.90 -0.44 2.98
CA ALA A 317 -9.45 -0.48 2.84
C ALA A 317 -8.97 -1.85 2.35
N GLU A 318 -8.04 -1.85 1.38
CA GLU A 318 -7.42 -3.06 0.84
C GLU A 318 -5.90 -2.98 1.03
N THR A 319 -5.27 -4.04 1.55
CA THR A 319 -3.81 -4.08 1.66
C THR A 319 -3.16 -4.02 0.28
N SER A 320 -2.09 -3.23 0.16
CA SER A 320 -1.45 -2.94 -1.12
C SER A 320 -0.79 -4.17 -1.76
N GLU A 321 -1.02 -4.38 -3.04
CA GLU A 321 -0.29 -5.38 -3.81
C GLU A 321 1.08 -4.85 -4.29
N PHE A 322 1.30 -3.55 -4.28
CA PHE A 322 2.52 -2.92 -4.78
C PHE A 322 3.78 -3.41 -4.06
N ASN A 323 3.67 -3.66 -2.75
CA ASN A 323 4.77 -4.10 -1.89
C ASN A 323 4.91 -5.62 -1.77
N LEU A 324 4.00 -6.41 -2.35
CA LEU A 324 4.05 -7.87 -2.26
C LEU A 324 5.18 -8.44 -3.13
N THR A 325 5.81 -9.49 -2.64
CA THR A 325 6.98 -10.13 -3.28
C THR A 325 6.69 -11.57 -3.66
N LEU A 326 7.32 -12.03 -4.74
CA LEU A 326 7.26 -13.41 -5.21
C LEU A 326 8.21 -14.30 -4.41
N PHE A 327 9.43 -13.79 -4.15
CA PHE A 327 10.40 -14.45 -3.28
C PHE A 327 10.14 -14.09 -1.82
N ASP A 328 10.48 -14.99 -0.92
CA ASP A 328 10.20 -14.88 0.52
C ASP A 328 8.72 -14.54 0.79
N ALA A 329 7.84 -15.23 0.04
CA ALA A 329 6.42 -14.91 -0.05
C ALA A 329 5.68 -14.92 1.30
N TYR A 330 6.14 -15.72 2.27
CA TYR A 330 5.55 -15.74 3.62
C TYR A 330 5.75 -14.42 4.38
N VAL A 331 6.76 -13.63 4.04
CA VAL A 331 6.96 -12.28 4.61
C VAL A 331 5.83 -11.32 4.19
N ASN A 332 5.12 -11.62 3.09
CA ASN A 332 3.92 -10.86 2.72
C ASN A 332 2.85 -10.87 3.82
N MET A 333 2.73 -11.96 4.60
CA MET A 333 1.81 -12.01 5.75
C MET A 333 2.16 -10.97 6.81
N LEU A 334 3.44 -10.70 7.04
CA LEU A 334 3.90 -9.69 8.01
C LEU A 334 3.61 -8.27 7.49
N ARG A 335 3.79 -8.04 6.17
CA ARG A 335 3.48 -6.76 5.53
C ARG A 335 1.99 -6.45 5.64
N THR A 336 1.15 -7.37 5.18
CA THR A 336 -0.31 -7.18 5.18
C THR A 336 -0.88 -7.11 6.60
N GLN A 337 -0.23 -7.72 7.62
CA GLN A 337 -0.60 -7.56 9.02
C GLN A 337 -0.43 -6.12 9.50
N THR A 338 0.71 -5.48 9.23
CA THR A 338 0.98 -4.10 9.64
C THR A 338 0.14 -3.10 8.85
N GLU A 339 -0.11 -3.37 7.57
CA GLU A 339 -1.02 -2.59 6.72
C GLU A 339 -2.45 -2.64 7.28
N ALA A 340 -3.00 -3.84 7.52
CA ALA A 340 -4.33 -4.00 8.10
C ALA A 340 -4.45 -3.35 9.50
N MET A 341 -3.38 -3.40 10.31
CA MET A 341 -3.34 -2.77 11.62
C MET A 341 -3.45 -1.24 11.51
N SER A 342 -2.76 -0.61 10.55
CA SER A 342 -2.87 0.84 10.35
C SER A 342 -4.28 1.28 9.95
N ALA A 343 -4.95 0.52 9.07
CA ALA A 343 -6.33 0.77 8.68
C ALA A 343 -7.32 0.57 9.84
N ALA A 344 -7.13 -0.48 10.66
CA ALA A 344 -7.95 -0.72 11.84
C ALA A 344 -7.83 0.42 12.86
N ILE A 345 -6.62 0.91 13.12
CA ILE A 345 -6.36 2.06 14.01
C ILE A 345 -6.99 3.34 13.42
N ALA A 346 -6.90 3.51 12.11
CA ALA A 346 -7.49 4.65 11.41
C ALA A 346 -9.02 4.67 11.39
N GLY A 347 -9.69 3.56 11.77
CA GLY A 347 -11.14 3.51 11.92
C GLY A 347 -11.91 3.40 10.59
N VAL A 348 -11.41 2.62 9.63
CA VAL A 348 -12.12 2.33 8.38
C VAL A 348 -13.35 1.45 8.62
N ASP A 349 -14.28 1.38 7.64
CA ASP A 349 -15.52 0.64 7.80
C ASP A 349 -15.37 -0.85 7.55
N SER A 350 -14.51 -1.24 6.62
CA SER A 350 -14.21 -2.64 6.31
C SER A 350 -12.78 -2.79 5.76
N ILE A 351 -12.21 -3.98 5.92
CA ILE A 351 -10.84 -4.28 5.47
C ILE A 351 -10.86 -5.59 4.67
N THR A 352 -10.14 -5.60 3.54
CA THR A 352 -9.72 -6.81 2.84
C THR A 352 -8.20 -6.94 2.95
N VAL A 353 -7.75 -8.12 3.39
CA VAL A 353 -6.33 -8.47 3.43
C VAL A 353 -5.99 -9.35 2.23
N THR A 354 -5.03 -8.92 1.44
CA THR A 354 -4.53 -9.68 0.28
C THR A 354 -3.76 -10.90 0.76
N PRO A 355 -4.11 -12.12 0.30
CA PRO A 355 -3.37 -13.33 0.62
C PRO A 355 -1.92 -13.27 0.15
N TYR A 356 -1.01 -13.90 0.91
CA TYR A 356 0.43 -13.83 0.66
C TYR A 356 0.86 -14.45 -0.68
N ASP A 357 0.07 -15.40 -1.21
CA ASP A 357 0.31 -16.10 -2.46
C ASP A 357 -0.30 -15.43 -3.70
N ALA A 358 -1.08 -14.38 -3.53
CA ALA A 358 -1.82 -13.67 -4.60
C ALA A 358 -0.94 -13.10 -5.73
N VAL A 359 0.38 -13.07 -5.53
CA VAL A 359 1.35 -12.61 -6.53
C VAL A 359 1.60 -13.66 -7.60
N TYR A 360 1.58 -14.96 -7.26
CA TYR A 360 2.06 -16.02 -8.14
C TYR A 360 1.05 -17.14 -8.40
N GLU A 361 -0.05 -17.20 -7.64
CA GLU A 361 -1.11 -18.19 -7.87
C GLU A 361 -2.48 -17.66 -7.43
N ALA A 362 -3.54 -18.31 -7.88
CA ALA A 362 -4.86 -18.07 -7.30
C ALA A 362 -4.82 -18.41 -5.81
N PRO A 363 -5.31 -17.52 -4.92
CA PRO A 363 -5.17 -17.70 -3.49
C PRO A 363 -5.66 -19.05 -3.00
N THR A 364 -4.78 -19.76 -2.28
CA THR A 364 -5.10 -21.05 -1.67
C THR A 364 -6.04 -20.89 -0.48
N ASP A 365 -6.76 -21.95 -0.12
CA ASP A 365 -7.61 -21.95 1.10
C ASP A 365 -6.81 -21.61 2.36
N PHE A 366 -5.55 -22.05 2.42
CA PHE A 366 -4.66 -21.74 3.53
C PHE A 366 -4.31 -20.25 3.58
N ALA A 367 -3.91 -19.66 2.45
CA ALA A 367 -3.57 -18.24 2.37
C ALA A 367 -4.79 -17.34 2.67
N LEU A 368 -5.96 -17.66 2.14
CA LEU A 368 -7.23 -16.99 2.45
C LEU A 368 -7.56 -17.07 3.95
N ARG A 369 -7.34 -18.23 4.57
CA ARG A 369 -7.53 -18.41 6.02
C ARG A 369 -6.58 -17.51 6.82
N ILE A 370 -5.30 -17.45 6.45
CA ILE A 370 -4.32 -16.60 7.13
C ILE A 370 -4.71 -15.12 6.99
N ALA A 371 -5.02 -14.65 5.78
CA ALA A 371 -5.41 -13.27 5.51
C ALA A 371 -6.62 -12.82 6.36
N LYS A 372 -7.64 -13.68 6.48
CA LYS A 372 -8.78 -13.47 7.37
C LYS A 372 -8.35 -13.43 8.84
N ASN A 373 -7.55 -14.41 9.28
CA ASN A 373 -7.15 -14.54 10.68
C ASN A 373 -6.28 -13.36 11.15
N GLN A 374 -5.51 -12.72 10.26
CA GLN A 374 -4.80 -11.48 10.55
C GLN A 374 -5.76 -10.42 11.11
N GLN A 375 -6.92 -10.20 10.48
CA GLN A 375 -7.93 -9.25 10.96
C GLN A 375 -8.59 -9.72 12.27
N LEU A 376 -8.87 -11.02 12.40
CA LEU A 376 -9.49 -11.58 13.61
C LEU A 376 -8.56 -11.43 14.84
N ILE A 377 -7.25 -11.60 14.66
CA ILE A 377 -6.24 -11.33 15.70
C ILE A 377 -6.30 -9.85 16.13
N LEU A 378 -6.28 -8.91 15.17
CA LEU A 378 -6.38 -7.48 15.47
C LEU A 378 -7.67 -7.12 16.21
N LYS A 379 -8.77 -7.80 15.88
CA LYS A 379 -10.11 -7.53 16.44
C LYS A 379 -10.30 -8.16 17.83
N HIS A 380 -9.92 -9.43 17.98
CA HIS A 380 -10.26 -10.24 19.15
C HIS A 380 -9.13 -10.42 20.17
N GLU A 381 -7.87 -10.48 19.73
CA GLU A 381 -6.71 -10.63 20.61
C GLU A 381 -6.06 -9.29 20.93
N SER A 382 -5.82 -8.46 19.90
CA SER A 382 -5.21 -7.13 20.07
C SER A 382 -6.22 -6.05 20.49
N HIS A 383 -7.52 -6.33 20.42
CA HIS A 383 -8.62 -5.45 20.83
C HIS A 383 -8.61 -4.05 20.22
N LEU A 384 -8.09 -3.88 18.98
CA LEU A 384 -8.00 -2.57 18.34
C LEU A 384 -9.35 -1.91 18.08
N GLY A 385 -10.44 -2.70 18.02
CA GLY A 385 -11.80 -2.20 17.86
C GLY A 385 -12.42 -1.59 19.13
N LYS A 386 -11.74 -1.61 20.28
CA LYS A 386 -12.30 -1.16 21.58
C LYS A 386 -12.14 0.34 21.84
N VAL A 387 -11.29 1.03 21.10
CA VAL A 387 -11.01 2.45 21.27
C VAL A 387 -11.19 3.16 19.93
N THR A 388 -12.01 4.20 19.91
CA THR A 388 -12.22 5.04 18.72
C THR A 388 -11.08 6.03 18.58
N ASP A 389 -10.48 6.09 17.37
CA ASP A 389 -9.37 6.98 17.03
C ASP A 389 -8.22 6.96 18.07
N PRO A 390 -7.62 5.79 18.36
CA PRO A 390 -6.56 5.68 19.36
C PRO A 390 -5.31 6.51 19.02
N ALA A 391 -5.14 6.92 17.77
CA ALA A 391 -4.06 7.78 17.30
C ALA A 391 -4.32 9.27 17.55
N GLY A 392 -5.56 9.65 17.85
CA GLY A 392 -5.97 11.03 18.07
C GLY A 392 -5.29 11.65 19.29
N GLY A 393 -4.83 12.90 19.15
CA GLY A 393 -4.09 13.65 20.16
C GLY A 393 -2.58 13.39 20.18
N SER A 394 -2.08 12.46 19.35
CA SER A 394 -0.64 12.36 19.08
C SER A 394 -0.19 13.57 18.25
N TYR A 395 0.72 14.37 18.76
CA TYR A 395 1.24 15.55 18.04
C TYR A 395 1.79 15.17 16.66
N TYR A 396 2.44 14.02 16.55
CA TYR A 396 2.95 13.49 15.31
C TYR A 396 1.83 13.15 14.31
N ILE A 397 0.83 12.39 14.75
CA ILE A 397 -0.29 11.95 13.87
C ILE A 397 -1.14 13.15 13.43
N GLU A 398 -1.41 14.10 14.32
CA GLU A 398 -2.17 15.31 13.98
C GLU A 398 -1.41 16.16 12.93
N SER A 399 -0.09 16.33 13.10
CA SER A 399 0.75 17.05 12.14
C SER A 399 0.84 16.32 10.80
N LEU A 400 0.99 14.97 10.80
CA LEU A 400 0.93 14.17 9.56
C LEU A 400 -0.42 14.29 8.86
N THR A 401 -1.52 14.22 9.62
CA THR A 401 -2.88 14.36 9.07
C THR A 401 -3.04 15.70 8.35
N ALA A 402 -2.57 16.79 8.98
CA ALA A 402 -2.63 18.12 8.39
C ALA A 402 -1.73 18.25 7.14
N SER A 403 -0.52 17.71 7.18
CA SER A 403 0.42 17.77 6.04
C SER A 403 -0.10 16.98 4.85
N ILE A 404 -0.58 15.75 5.07
CA ILE A 404 -1.19 14.91 4.02
C ILE A 404 -2.44 15.60 3.46
N ALA A 405 -3.29 16.17 4.33
CA ALA A 405 -4.46 16.90 3.89
C ALA A 405 -4.12 18.10 3.00
N ALA A 406 -3.08 18.86 3.36
CA ALA A 406 -2.64 20.02 2.59
C ALA A 406 -2.15 19.64 1.18
N GLU A 407 -1.28 18.63 1.07
CA GLU A 407 -0.77 18.19 -0.24
C GLU A 407 -1.85 17.51 -1.10
N ALA A 408 -2.70 16.68 -0.51
CA ALA A 408 -3.82 16.07 -1.22
C ALA A 408 -4.83 17.12 -1.69
N TRP A 409 -5.11 18.14 -0.88
CA TRP A 409 -6.00 19.25 -1.25
C TRP A 409 -5.44 20.08 -2.40
N LYS A 410 -4.14 20.36 -2.37
CA LYS A 410 -3.46 21.05 -3.46
C LYS A 410 -3.56 20.29 -4.79
N LEU A 411 -3.37 18.96 -4.76
CA LEU A 411 -3.54 18.13 -5.94
C LEU A 411 -5.01 18.09 -6.41
N PHE A 412 -5.97 17.98 -5.47
CA PHE A 412 -7.39 18.05 -5.77
C PHE A 412 -7.74 19.34 -6.52
N LEU A 413 -7.32 20.49 -6.00
CA LEU A 413 -7.59 21.79 -6.65
C LEU A 413 -6.96 21.86 -8.05
N ALA A 414 -5.73 21.40 -8.22
CA ALA A 414 -5.07 21.41 -9.53
C ALA A 414 -5.84 20.57 -10.57
N VAL A 415 -6.38 19.41 -10.16
CA VAL A 415 -7.21 18.57 -11.05
C VAL A 415 -8.53 19.25 -11.41
N GLU A 416 -9.19 19.90 -10.44
CA GLU A 416 -10.44 20.62 -10.68
C GLU A 416 -10.24 21.85 -11.60
N GLU A 417 -9.16 22.61 -11.39
CA GLU A 417 -8.78 23.75 -12.25
C GLU A 417 -8.51 23.33 -13.71
N GLU A 418 -7.99 22.12 -13.92
CA GLU A 418 -7.78 21.57 -15.27
C GLU A 418 -9.05 21.01 -15.93
N GLY A 419 -10.17 20.99 -15.22
CA GLY A 419 -11.48 20.57 -15.74
C GLY A 419 -11.95 19.21 -15.27
N GLY A 420 -11.47 18.76 -14.10
CA GLY A 420 -11.96 17.59 -13.37
C GLY A 420 -11.20 16.29 -13.65
N PHE A 421 -11.49 15.31 -12.79
CA PHE A 421 -10.74 14.06 -12.76
C PHE A 421 -10.88 13.21 -14.04
N ARG A 422 -12.10 13.10 -14.58
CA ARG A 422 -12.34 12.31 -15.79
C ARG A 422 -11.60 12.87 -17.00
N LYS A 423 -11.53 14.19 -17.12
CA LYS A 423 -10.75 14.83 -18.19
C LYS A 423 -9.26 14.50 -18.05
N ALA A 424 -8.72 14.60 -16.84
CA ALA A 424 -7.33 14.25 -16.58
C ALA A 424 -7.01 12.77 -16.88
N VAL A 425 -7.97 11.85 -16.62
CA VAL A 425 -7.87 10.44 -17.00
C VAL A 425 -7.89 10.25 -18.53
N LYS A 426 -8.82 10.91 -19.24
CA LYS A 426 -8.90 10.84 -20.71
C LYS A 426 -7.66 11.38 -21.40
N GLU A 427 -7.05 12.42 -20.85
CA GLU A 427 -5.80 13.01 -21.33
C GLU A 427 -4.55 12.19 -20.93
N GLY A 428 -4.70 11.14 -20.11
CA GLY A 428 -3.62 10.29 -19.63
C GLY A 428 -2.73 10.91 -18.55
N LYS A 429 -3.09 12.07 -18.02
CA LYS A 429 -2.30 12.82 -17.03
C LYS A 429 -2.19 12.07 -15.70
N VAL A 430 -3.30 11.49 -15.22
CA VAL A 430 -3.32 10.69 -13.99
C VAL A 430 -2.42 9.48 -14.14
N GLN A 431 -2.55 8.76 -15.26
CA GLN A 431 -1.76 7.57 -15.54
C GLN A 431 -0.26 7.90 -15.59
N ALA A 432 0.13 8.96 -16.29
CA ALA A 432 1.51 9.41 -16.39
C ALA A 432 2.10 9.83 -15.04
N ALA A 433 1.36 10.58 -14.23
CA ALA A 433 1.81 11.02 -12.91
C ALA A 433 1.99 9.85 -11.92
N VAL A 434 1.11 8.85 -11.96
CA VAL A 434 1.22 7.65 -11.13
C VAL A 434 2.35 6.75 -11.61
N GLU A 435 2.55 6.63 -12.92
CA GLU A 435 3.67 5.86 -13.49
C GLU A 435 5.01 6.50 -13.12
N GLU A 436 5.12 7.84 -13.17
CA GLU A 436 6.32 8.56 -12.72
C GLU A 436 6.63 8.29 -11.25
N ALA A 437 5.61 8.36 -10.36
CA ALA A 437 5.75 8.03 -8.96
C ALA A 437 6.23 6.58 -8.77
N GLY A 438 5.60 5.61 -9.43
CA GLY A 438 5.99 4.21 -9.40
C GLY A 438 7.43 3.98 -9.90
N ASN A 439 7.85 4.65 -10.99
CA ASN A 439 9.21 4.58 -11.52
C ASN A 439 10.23 5.21 -10.58
N SER A 440 9.88 6.32 -9.93
CA SER A 440 10.73 6.96 -8.91
C SER A 440 10.98 6.02 -7.72
N ARG A 441 9.94 5.35 -7.22
CA ARG A 441 10.03 4.36 -6.14
C ARG A 441 10.86 3.13 -6.56
N ARG A 442 10.65 2.59 -7.77
CA ARG A 442 11.48 1.49 -8.32
C ARG A 442 12.95 1.90 -8.47
N THR A 443 13.21 3.13 -8.87
CA THR A 443 14.57 3.69 -8.92
C THR A 443 15.18 3.83 -7.52
N ALA A 444 14.40 4.26 -6.53
CA ALA A 444 14.85 4.34 -5.14
C ALA A 444 15.17 2.93 -4.59
N LEU A 445 14.35 1.92 -4.93
CA LEU A 445 14.61 0.52 -4.60
C LEU A 445 15.90 0.00 -5.27
N ALA A 446 16.09 0.27 -6.56
CA ALA A 446 17.28 -0.13 -7.32
C ALA A 446 18.57 0.46 -6.75
N ARG A 447 18.50 1.62 -6.09
CA ARG A 447 19.62 2.29 -5.43
C ARG A 447 19.69 2.07 -3.92
N ARG A 448 18.88 1.17 -3.37
CA ARG A 448 18.77 0.90 -1.92
C ARG A 448 18.45 2.16 -1.07
N LYS A 449 17.83 3.17 -1.66
CA LYS A 449 17.24 4.29 -0.92
C LYS A 449 15.91 3.89 -0.26
N GLU A 450 15.17 2.99 -0.91
CA GLU A 450 14.05 2.24 -0.34
C GLU A 450 14.46 0.78 -0.15
N ILE A 451 13.95 0.14 0.90
CA ILE A 451 14.23 -1.26 1.22
C ILE A 451 12.94 -2.05 1.06
N LEU A 452 12.99 -3.09 0.25
CA LEU A 452 11.98 -4.15 0.19
C LEU A 452 12.66 -5.43 0.66
N LEU A 453 12.36 -5.83 1.90
CA LEU A 453 12.98 -6.95 2.58
C LEU A 453 12.83 -8.24 1.76
N GLY A 454 13.90 -9.00 1.65
CA GLY A 454 13.93 -10.23 0.84
C GLY A 454 14.15 -9.99 -0.67
N THR A 455 14.00 -8.75 -1.15
CA THR A 455 14.13 -8.41 -2.58
C THR A 455 15.45 -7.70 -2.88
N ASN A 456 15.65 -6.47 -2.41
CA ASN A 456 16.89 -5.72 -2.62
C ASN A 456 17.81 -5.68 -1.40
N GLN A 457 17.33 -6.16 -0.26
CA GLN A 457 18.07 -6.25 1.00
C GLN A 457 17.60 -7.48 1.78
N TYR A 458 18.52 -8.15 2.47
CA TYR A 458 18.27 -9.36 3.26
C TYR A 458 17.56 -10.49 2.50
N PRO A 459 18.01 -10.86 1.27
CA PRO A 459 17.40 -11.95 0.53
C PRO A 459 17.63 -13.28 1.25
N ASN A 460 16.69 -14.21 1.07
CA ASN A 460 16.91 -15.59 1.47
C ASN A 460 17.91 -16.24 0.49
N PHE A 461 19.11 -16.56 0.98
CA PHE A 461 20.24 -17.04 0.16
C PHE A 461 20.01 -18.43 -0.45
N SER A 462 19.15 -19.24 0.17
CA SER A 462 18.88 -20.61 -0.25
C SER A 462 17.59 -20.77 -1.07
N GLU A 463 16.71 -19.75 -1.10
CA GLU A 463 15.43 -19.85 -1.78
C GLU A 463 15.59 -19.86 -3.30
N LEU A 464 14.84 -20.74 -3.96
CA LEU A 464 14.64 -20.78 -5.40
C LEU A 464 13.18 -20.43 -5.70
N SER A 465 12.89 -19.97 -6.92
CA SER A 465 11.52 -19.64 -7.34
C SER A 465 10.57 -20.84 -7.26
N GLY A 466 11.11 -22.06 -7.36
CA GLY A 466 10.29 -23.27 -7.38
C GLY A 466 9.29 -23.31 -8.54
N GLY A 467 9.56 -22.58 -9.61
CA GLY A 467 8.63 -22.45 -10.74
C GLY A 467 7.58 -21.35 -10.59
N LYS A 468 7.55 -20.62 -9.45
CA LYS A 468 6.65 -19.47 -9.28
C LYS A 468 6.90 -18.43 -10.36
N ARG A 469 5.83 -17.85 -10.87
CA ARG A 469 5.84 -16.73 -11.84
C ARG A 469 4.79 -15.73 -11.43
N PRO A 470 5.00 -14.42 -11.65
CA PRO A 470 3.95 -13.44 -11.43
C PRO A 470 2.69 -13.79 -12.21
N LEU A 471 1.52 -13.69 -11.55
CA LEU A 471 0.25 -13.85 -12.24
C LEU A 471 0.02 -12.68 -13.20
N GLU A 472 -0.27 -12.98 -14.45
CA GLU A 472 -0.80 -12.00 -15.38
C GLU A 472 -2.26 -11.67 -15.01
N LYS A 473 -2.46 -10.50 -14.42
CA LYS A 473 -3.79 -9.99 -14.09
C LYS A 473 -4.44 -9.37 -15.33
N GLY A 474 -5.03 -10.20 -16.18
CA GLY A 474 -5.85 -9.73 -17.31
C GLY A 474 -7.12 -9.04 -16.82
N CYS A 475 -7.65 -8.12 -17.62
CA CYS A 475 -8.99 -7.59 -17.41
C CYS A 475 -9.99 -8.73 -17.57
N GLY A 476 -10.45 -9.32 -16.46
CA GLY A 476 -11.31 -10.53 -16.44
C GLY A 476 -12.74 -10.35 -16.98
N CYS A 477 -12.96 -9.36 -17.82
CA CYS A 477 -14.31 -9.04 -18.35
C CYS A 477 -14.51 -9.50 -19.79
N GLY A 478 -13.77 -10.42 -20.36
CA GLY A 478 -14.08 -11.01 -21.68
C GLY A 478 -14.48 -10.00 -22.78
N CYS A 479 -14.13 -8.75 -22.62
CA CYS A 479 -14.38 -7.69 -23.58
C CYS A 479 -13.32 -7.79 -24.68
N ASN A 480 -13.72 -7.73 -25.92
CA ASN A 480 -12.92 -7.88 -27.14
C ASN A 480 -11.54 -7.20 -27.05
N ASN A 481 -10.53 -7.85 -27.62
CA ASN A 481 -9.15 -7.39 -27.76
C ASN A 481 -9.02 -6.20 -28.74
N GLU A 482 -9.81 -5.15 -28.58
CA GLU A 482 -9.60 -3.90 -29.28
C GLU A 482 -8.46 -3.13 -28.59
N ALA A 483 -7.57 -2.54 -29.38
CA ALA A 483 -6.51 -1.70 -28.85
C ALA A 483 -7.12 -0.56 -27.97
N PRO A 484 -6.52 -0.24 -26.83
CA PRO A 484 -7.05 0.79 -25.94
C PRO A 484 -7.09 2.13 -26.69
N ALA A 485 -8.23 2.83 -26.58
CA ALA A 485 -8.43 4.14 -27.22
C ALA A 485 -7.64 5.27 -26.51
N ALA A 486 -7.18 5.06 -25.30
CA ALA A 486 -6.43 6.01 -24.48
C ALA A 486 -5.30 5.32 -23.67
N ALA A 487 -4.41 6.12 -23.09
CA ALA A 487 -3.37 5.62 -22.18
C ALA A 487 -4.00 4.86 -21.00
N THR A 488 -3.47 3.70 -20.68
CA THR A 488 -3.95 2.86 -19.56
C THR A 488 -3.01 2.93 -18.37
N LEU A 489 -3.57 2.77 -17.16
CA LEU A 489 -2.80 2.68 -15.93
C LEU A 489 -2.06 1.33 -15.87
N SER A 490 -0.74 1.38 -15.79
CA SER A 490 0.11 0.19 -15.63
C SER A 490 0.24 -0.18 -14.15
N ILE A 491 -0.23 -1.36 -13.77
CA ILE A 491 -0.07 -1.88 -12.40
C ILE A 491 1.14 -2.80 -12.37
N ARG A 492 2.26 -2.29 -11.81
CA ARG A 492 3.52 -3.02 -11.67
C ARG A 492 3.99 -2.97 -10.23
N ARG A 493 4.40 -4.12 -9.67
CA ARG A 493 4.89 -4.21 -8.30
C ARG A 493 6.27 -3.56 -8.13
N LEU A 494 6.56 -3.14 -6.90
CA LEU A 494 7.81 -2.46 -6.55
C LEU A 494 9.04 -3.34 -6.81
N GLY A 495 8.98 -4.63 -6.44
CA GLY A 495 10.09 -5.58 -6.53
C GLY A 495 10.23 -6.32 -7.87
N GLU A 496 9.32 -6.09 -8.81
CA GLU A 496 9.17 -6.92 -10.02
C GLU A 496 10.47 -7.07 -10.84
N GLU A 497 11.23 -6.01 -11.03
CA GLU A 497 12.45 -6.06 -11.83
C GLU A 497 13.58 -6.89 -11.17
N PHE A 498 13.68 -6.86 -9.83
CA PHE A 498 14.61 -7.74 -9.12
C PHE A 498 14.17 -9.21 -9.20
N GLU A 499 12.86 -9.45 -9.12
CA GLU A 499 12.31 -10.79 -9.25
C GLU A 499 12.55 -11.37 -10.65
N GLN A 500 12.35 -10.56 -11.70
CA GLN A 500 12.65 -10.94 -13.09
C GLN A 500 14.14 -11.26 -13.28
N LEU A 501 15.03 -10.44 -12.70
CA LEU A 501 16.46 -10.70 -12.72
C LEU A 501 16.81 -12.04 -12.09
N ARG A 502 16.27 -12.31 -10.87
CA ARG A 502 16.52 -13.56 -10.15
C ARG A 502 15.94 -14.77 -10.88
N ILE A 503 14.73 -14.65 -11.44
CA ILE A 503 14.11 -15.69 -12.29
C ILE A 503 14.96 -15.97 -13.52
N ALA A 504 15.50 -14.94 -14.18
CA ALA A 504 16.38 -15.11 -15.34
C ALA A 504 17.66 -15.87 -14.96
N THR A 505 18.28 -15.53 -13.83
CA THR A 505 19.44 -16.26 -13.29
C THR A 505 19.12 -17.73 -13.07
N GLU A 506 17.99 -18.05 -12.44
CA GLU A 506 17.58 -19.45 -12.20
C GLU A 506 17.26 -20.18 -13.51
N ALA A 507 16.58 -19.53 -14.46
CA ALA A 507 16.19 -20.10 -15.74
C ALA A 507 17.40 -20.46 -16.63
N SER A 508 18.54 -19.80 -16.45
CA SER A 508 19.78 -20.13 -17.16
C SER A 508 20.34 -21.52 -16.80
N GLY A 509 19.83 -22.15 -15.76
CA GLY A 509 20.37 -23.39 -15.19
C GLY A 509 21.72 -23.22 -14.49
N LYS A 510 22.25 -22.00 -14.46
CA LYS A 510 23.46 -21.62 -13.75
C LYS A 510 23.09 -21.00 -12.39
N ARG A 511 23.86 -21.32 -11.36
CA ARG A 511 23.83 -20.60 -10.11
C ARG A 511 25.23 -20.06 -9.85
N PRO A 512 25.55 -18.85 -10.36
CA PRO A 512 26.89 -18.29 -10.23
C PRO A 512 27.35 -18.24 -8.80
N LYS A 513 28.61 -18.65 -8.56
CA LYS A 513 29.25 -18.66 -7.25
C LYS A 513 30.00 -17.37 -7.03
N ALA A 514 29.61 -16.61 -6.03
CA ALA A 514 30.27 -15.38 -5.62
C ALA A 514 31.07 -15.62 -4.33
N PHE A 515 32.39 -15.59 -4.44
CA PHE A 515 33.33 -15.86 -3.37
C PHE A 515 33.82 -14.55 -2.74
N MET A 516 33.70 -14.43 -1.41
CA MET A 516 34.20 -13.27 -0.67
C MET A 516 35.68 -13.48 -0.30
N LEU A 517 36.61 -12.86 -1.02
CA LEU A 517 38.02 -12.83 -0.68
C LEU A 517 38.21 -11.78 0.41
N THR A 518 38.12 -12.20 1.66
CA THR A 518 38.21 -11.35 2.86
C THR A 518 39.66 -11.31 3.36
N ILE A 519 40.27 -10.10 3.39
CA ILE A 519 41.68 -9.92 3.80
C ILE A 519 41.86 -8.59 4.52
N GLY A 520 42.91 -8.43 5.34
CA GLY A 520 43.22 -7.19 6.02
C GLY A 520 42.40 -6.93 7.28
N ASN A 521 42.03 -5.67 7.52
CA ASN A 521 41.33 -5.22 8.73
C ASN A 521 40.05 -6.01 9.02
N LEU A 522 39.96 -6.63 10.18
CA LEU A 522 38.88 -7.56 10.54
C LEU A 522 37.48 -6.92 10.46
N ALA A 523 37.29 -5.73 11.04
CA ALA A 523 35.99 -5.07 11.09
C ALA A 523 35.53 -4.66 9.68
N MET A 524 36.44 -4.09 8.89
CA MET A 524 36.14 -3.63 7.55
C MET A 524 35.89 -4.77 6.58
N ARG A 525 36.73 -5.83 6.57
CA ARG A 525 36.54 -6.98 5.70
C ARG A 525 35.19 -7.69 5.95
N GLN A 526 34.78 -7.82 7.24
CA GLN A 526 33.49 -8.41 7.60
C GLN A 526 32.31 -7.53 7.13
N ALA A 527 32.37 -6.23 7.36
CA ALA A 527 31.32 -5.31 6.89
C ALA A 527 31.18 -5.32 5.36
N ARG A 528 32.33 -5.37 4.63
CA ARG A 528 32.34 -5.44 3.16
C ARG A 528 31.83 -6.80 2.66
N ALA A 529 32.19 -7.91 3.30
CA ALA A 529 31.69 -9.24 2.97
C ALA A 529 30.17 -9.33 3.17
N GLN A 530 29.67 -8.90 4.33
CA GLN A 530 28.23 -8.89 4.60
C GLN A 530 27.44 -8.04 3.58
N PHE A 531 27.95 -6.87 3.24
CA PHE A 531 27.37 -6.00 2.20
C PHE A 531 27.33 -6.73 0.85
N SER A 532 28.46 -7.33 0.43
CA SER A 532 28.61 -8.01 -0.85
C SER A 532 27.77 -9.28 -0.95
N CYS A 533 27.68 -10.07 0.10
CA CYS A 533 26.80 -11.25 0.18
C CYS A 533 25.34 -10.85 -0.04
N ASN A 534 24.85 -9.85 0.69
CA ASN A 534 23.49 -9.33 0.49
C ASN A 534 23.28 -8.76 -0.92
N PHE A 535 24.28 -8.08 -1.48
CA PHE A 535 24.22 -7.48 -2.80
C PHE A 535 24.04 -8.54 -3.90
N LEU A 536 24.90 -9.57 -3.89
CA LEU A 536 24.95 -10.58 -4.93
C LEU A 536 23.84 -11.64 -4.79
N ALA A 537 23.45 -11.97 -3.59
CA ALA A 537 22.35 -12.90 -3.33
C ALA A 537 20.99 -12.37 -3.83
N THR A 538 20.81 -11.05 -4.00
CA THR A 538 19.56 -10.50 -4.58
C THR A 538 19.34 -10.95 -6.03
N ALA A 539 20.39 -11.30 -6.76
CA ALA A 539 20.31 -11.90 -8.11
C ALA A 539 20.16 -13.44 -8.08
N GLY A 540 20.12 -14.07 -6.90
CA GLY A 540 20.04 -15.52 -6.77
C GLY A 540 21.39 -16.23 -6.85
N TYR A 541 22.52 -15.52 -6.79
CA TYR A 541 23.84 -16.12 -6.79
C TYR A 541 24.11 -16.91 -5.49
N GLU A 542 24.89 -17.97 -5.58
CA GLU A 542 25.42 -18.67 -4.43
C GLU A 542 26.55 -17.85 -3.84
N VAL A 543 26.41 -17.43 -2.56
CA VAL A 543 27.44 -16.64 -1.89
C VAL A 543 28.27 -17.52 -0.97
N ILE A 544 29.59 -17.41 -1.06
CA ILE A 544 30.58 -18.13 -0.26
C ILE A 544 31.34 -17.11 0.57
N ASP A 545 30.94 -16.99 1.84
CA ASP A 545 31.61 -16.11 2.80
C ASP A 545 32.75 -16.83 3.53
N ASN A 546 33.75 -16.07 4.00
CA ASN A 546 34.96 -16.60 4.61
C ASN A 546 35.38 -15.80 5.85
N LEU A 547 36.03 -16.48 6.79
CA LEU A 547 36.55 -15.85 8.02
C LEU A 547 37.73 -14.88 7.76
N GLY A 548 38.47 -15.09 6.66
CA GLY A 548 39.58 -14.26 6.23
C GLY A 548 40.84 -15.03 5.90
N PHE A 549 41.61 -14.48 4.98
CA PHE A 549 42.87 -15.06 4.48
C PHE A 549 44.06 -14.26 4.99
N LYS A 550 45.21 -14.91 5.10
CA LYS A 550 46.46 -14.29 5.54
C LYS A 550 47.21 -13.64 4.37
N SER A 551 47.01 -14.13 3.16
CA SER A 551 47.59 -13.57 1.95
C SER A 551 46.61 -13.61 0.75
N VAL A 552 46.90 -12.85 -0.28
CA VAL A 552 46.14 -12.83 -1.55
C VAL A 552 46.18 -14.20 -2.22
N GLU A 553 47.34 -14.84 -2.22
CA GLU A 553 47.56 -16.14 -2.86
C GLU A 553 46.68 -17.22 -2.25
N GLU A 554 46.61 -17.24 -0.89
CA GLU A 554 45.75 -18.16 -0.15
C GLU A 554 44.27 -17.95 -0.53
N GLY A 555 43.81 -16.69 -0.54
CA GLY A 555 42.44 -16.36 -0.87
C GLY A 555 42.07 -16.66 -2.33
N VAL A 556 42.98 -16.39 -3.27
CA VAL A 556 42.78 -16.73 -4.69
C VAL A 556 42.76 -18.24 -4.91
N ALA A 557 43.65 -18.98 -4.25
CA ALA A 557 43.66 -20.45 -4.35
C ALA A 557 42.34 -21.03 -3.86
N ALA A 558 41.83 -20.57 -2.72
CA ALA A 558 40.52 -20.99 -2.19
C ALA A 558 39.35 -20.62 -3.12
N ALA A 559 39.36 -19.45 -3.74
CA ALA A 559 38.35 -19.05 -4.72
C ALA A 559 38.35 -19.95 -5.97
N MET A 560 39.55 -20.34 -6.44
CA MET A 560 39.68 -21.25 -7.60
C MET A 560 39.26 -22.69 -7.24
N GLU A 561 39.57 -23.16 -6.04
CA GLU A 561 39.11 -24.47 -5.53
C GLU A 561 37.57 -24.50 -5.42
N ALA A 562 36.95 -23.41 -4.96
CA ALA A 562 35.51 -23.26 -4.90
C ALA A 562 34.85 -23.14 -6.30
N LYS A 563 35.63 -22.99 -7.37
CA LYS A 563 35.17 -22.73 -8.73
C LYS A 563 34.27 -21.50 -8.79
N ALA A 564 34.75 -20.41 -8.21
CA ALA A 564 34.02 -19.15 -8.16
C ALA A 564 33.90 -18.52 -9.56
N ASP A 565 32.70 -18.09 -9.92
CA ASP A 565 32.43 -17.31 -11.14
C ASP A 565 32.70 -15.81 -10.90
N ILE A 566 32.55 -15.38 -9.65
CA ILE A 566 32.79 -14.00 -9.20
C ILE A 566 33.64 -14.05 -7.94
N VAL A 567 34.70 -13.23 -7.90
CA VAL A 567 35.53 -13.03 -6.70
C VAL A 567 35.43 -11.59 -6.26
N VAL A 568 34.99 -11.38 -5.01
CA VAL A 568 34.82 -10.05 -4.41
C VAL A 568 35.90 -9.81 -3.38
N LEU A 569 36.81 -8.89 -3.64
CA LEU A 569 37.81 -8.47 -2.68
C LEU A 569 37.17 -7.58 -1.59
N CYS A 570 37.22 -8.04 -0.35
CA CYS A 570 36.66 -7.39 0.83
C CYS A 570 37.78 -6.99 1.82
N SER A 571 38.09 -5.69 1.90
CA SER A 571 39.11 -5.14 2.79
C SER A 571 38.74 -3.70 3.20
N SER A 572 39.65 -2.99 3.87
CA SER A 572 39.51 -1.54 4.12
C SER A 572 39.87 -0.73 2.88
N ASP A 573 39.37 0.53 2.80
CA ASP A 573 39.61 1.39 1.65
C ASP A 573 41.12 1.68 1.46
N ASP A 574 41.89 1.74 2.54
CA ASP A 574 43.34 2.01 2.50
C ASP A 574 44.14 0.78 2.01
N GLU A 575 43.67 -0.43 2.25
CA GLU A 575 44.35 -1.67 1.93
C GLU A 575 44.13 -2.14 0.48
N TYR A 576 43.13 -1.57 -0.23
CA TYR A 576 42.87 -1.98 -1.61
C TYR A 576 44.03 -1.65 -2.58
N ALA A 577 44.82 -0.61 -2.31
CA ALA A 577 45.99 -0.28 -3.11
C ALA A 577 47.02 -1.43 -3.12
N GLU A 578 47.13 -2.16 -1.98
CA GLU A 578 48.06 -3.28 -1.82
C GLU A 578 47.52 -4.59 -2.40
N TYR A 579 46.23 -4.91 -2.11
CA TYR A 579 45.72 -6.23 -2.41
C TYR A 579 44.99 -6.37 -3.75
N ALA A 580 44.43 -5.28 -4.31
CA ALA A 580 43.52 -5.42 -5.45
C ALA A 580 44.24 -5.82 -6.76
N VAL A 581 45.37 -5.19 -7.09
CA VAL A 581 46.10 -5.49 -8.34
C VAL A 581 46.73 -6.88 -8.31
N PRO A 582 47.39 -7.35 -7.23
CA PRO A 582 47.85 -8.73 -7.12
C PRO A 582 46.74 -9.77 -7.24
N ALA A 583 45.60 -9.56 -6.55
CA ALA A 583 44.45 -10.46 -6.63
C ALA A 583 43.87 -10.52 -8.05
N PHE A 584 43.67 -9.36 -8.69
CA PHE A 584 43.15 -9.27 -10.06
C PHE A 584 44.05 -10.03 -11.08
N LYS A 585 45.37 -9.82 -10.98
CA LYS A 585 46.32 -10.52 -11.87
C LYS A 585 46.35 -12.04 -11.64
N ALA A 586 46.24 -12.48 -10.39
CA ALA A 586 46.25 -13.90 -10.03
C ALA A 586 44.96 -14.63 -10.46
N ILE A 587 43.81 -13.94 -10.45
CA ILE A 587 42.53 -14.46 -10.93
C ILE A 587 42.49 -14.48 -12.45
N GLY A 588 43.00 -13.44 -13.12
CA GLY A 588 42.94 -13.29 -14.57
C GLY A 588 41.50 -13.40 -15.12
N ASP A 589 41.35 -14.13 -16.22
CA ASP A 589 40.05 -14.32 -16.90
C ASP A 589 39.22 -15.49 -16.35
N LYS A 590 39.64 -16.09 -15.21
CA LYS A 590 38.98 -17.28 -14.65
C LYS A 590 37.68 -16.94 -13.93
N ALA A 591 37.55 -15.73 -13.39
CA ALA A 591 36.38 -15.23 -12.69
C ALA A 591 36.25 -13.71 -12.84
N ILE A 592 35.02 -13.19 -12.71
CA ILE A 592 34.78 -11.75 -12.66
C ILE A 592 35.32 -11.20 -11.32
N PHE A 593 36.27 -10.27 -11.39
CA PHE A 593 36.81 -9.62 -10.20
C PHE A 593 36.05 -8.36 -9.83
N ILE A 594 35.71 -8.20 -8.55
CA ILE A 594 34.97 -7.06 -8.00
C ILE A 594 35.69 -6.55 -6.76
N VAL A 595 35.76 -5.22 -6.61
CA VAL A 595 36.22 -4.54 -5.37
C VAL A 595 34.99 -4.07 -4.58
N ALA A 596 34.91 -4.47 -3.29
CA ALA A 596 33.81 -4.07 -2.40
C ALA A 596 34.11 -2.73 -1.73
N GLY A 597 33.94 -1.63 -2.44
CA GLY A 597 34.20 -0.28 -1.95
C GLY A 597 34.30 0.74 -3.05
N ALA A 598 34.60 1.97 -2.66
CA ALA A 598 34.98 3.07 -3.54
C ALA A 598 36.23 3.77 -2.96
N PRO A 599 37.38 3.08 -2.93
CA PRO A 599 38.59 3.61 -2.32
C PRO A 599 39.14 4.81 -3.09
N ALA A 600 39.97 5.61 -2.42
CA ALA A 600 40.60 6.78 -3.03
C ALA A 600 41.49 6.41 -4.25
N CYS A 601 42.08 5.21 -4.25
CA CYS A 601 42.88 4.66 -5.35
C CYS A 601 42.06 4.11 -6.52
N SER A 602 40.73 4.31 -6.58
CA SER A 602 39.84 3.72 -7.61
C SER A 602 40.28 4.00 -9.03
N GLU A 603 40.83 5.19 -9.33
CA GLU A 603 41.30 5.55 -10.67
C GLU A 603 42.57 4.77 -11.05
N GLU A 604 43.46 4.54 -10.11
CA GLU A 604 44.65 3.71 -10.29
C GLU A 604 44.28 2.25 -10.55
N LEU A 605 43.29 1.74 -9.79
CA LEU A 605 42.76 0.40 -9.97
C LEU A 605 42.08 0.21 -11.33
N LYS A 606 41.35 1.21 -11.81
CA LYS A 606 40.76 1.21 -13.16
C LYS A 606 41.85 1.21 -14.24
N ALA A 607 42.92 2.02 -14.07
CA ALA A 607 44.06 2.03 -14.97
C ALA A 607 44.78 0.67 -15.03
N ALA A 608 44.74 -0.13 -13.96
CA ALA A 608 45.24 -1.50 -13.91
C ALA A 608 44.26 -2.54 -14.52
N GLY A 609 43.08 -2.13 -15.02
CA GLY A 609 42.08 -2.99 -15.66
C GLY A 609 40.94 -3.48 -14.74
N ILE A 610 40.86 -3.00 -13.50
CA ILE A 610 39.79 -3.37 -12.56
C ILE A 610 38.57 -2.48 -12.79
N GLU A 611 37.49 -3.04 -13.37
CA GLU A 611 36.33 -2.28 -13.81
C GLU A 611 35.14 -2.33 -12.83
N ASN A 612 35.05 -3.40 -12.03
CA ASN A 612 33.84 -3.67 -11.24
C ASN A 612 34.02 -3.25 -9.79
N PHE A 613 33.18 -2.31 -9.33
CA PHE A 613 33.15 -1.82 -7.96
C PHE A 613 31.72 -1.89 -7.43
N ILE A 614 31.51 -2.43 -6.24
CA ILE A 614 30.22 -2.43 -5.56
C ILE A 614 30.30 -1.64 -4.25
N HIS A 615 29.41 -0.67 -4.08
CA HIS A 615 29.34 0.19 -2.90
C HIS A 615 27.94 0.80 -2.73
N VAL A 616 27.68 1.47 -1.63
CA VAL A 616 26.34 1.99 -1.26
C VAL A 616 25.72 2.99 -2.24
N ARG A 617 26.48 3.54 -3.18
CA ARG A 617 25.99 4.53 -4.16
C ARG A 617 25.68 3.94 -5.53
N VAL A 618 26.01 2.67 -5.79
CA VAL A 618 25.73 2.05 -7.10
C VAL A 618 24.26 1.71 -7.28
N ASN A 619 23.82 1.66 -8.51
CA ASN A 619 22.52 1.07 -8.84
C ASN A 619 22.65 -0.45 -8.80
N VAL A 620 22.09 -1.08 -7.76
CA VAL A 620 22.20 -2.52 -7.53
C VAL A 620 21.63 -3.33 -8.69
N LEU A 621 20.44 -2.95 -9.14
CA LEU A 621 19.74 -3.67 -10.22
C LEU A 621 20.54 -3.65 -11.53
N GLU A 622 21.00 -2.48 -11.95
CA GLU A 622 21.77 -2.34 -13.20
C GLU A 622 23.14 -3.03 -13.10
N THR A 623 23.79 -2.95 -11.94
CA THR A 623 25.05 -3.67 -11.72
C THR A 623 24.85 -5.17 -11.82
N LEU A 624 23.79 -5.72 -11.24
CA LEU A 624 23.51 -7.16 -11.30
C LEU A 624 23.08 -7.60 -12.71
N LYS A 625 22.31 -6.78 -13.43
CA LYS A 625 22.02 -7.03 -14.86
C LYS A 625 23.30 -7.10 -15.71
N ALA A 626 24.23 -6.18 -15.47
CA ALA A 626 25.53 -6.18 -16.17
C ALA A 626 26.37 -7.41 -15.81
N LEU A 627 26.35 -7.87 -14.55
CA LEU A 627 27.03 -9.10 -14.13
C LEU A 627 26.40 -10.34 -14.77
N ASN A 628 25.06 -10.44 -14.83
CA ASN A 628 24.37 -11.51 -15.55
C ASN A 628 24.79 -11.56 -17.02
N ALA A 629 24.83 -10.41 -17.70
CA ALA A 629 25.29 -10.35 -19.09
C ALA A 629 26.73 -10.83 -19.28
N LYS A 630 27.66 -10.47 -18.36
CA LYS A 630 29.05 -10.96 -18.37
C LYS A 630 29.14 -12.47 -18.12
N LEU A 631 28.18 -13.06 -17.40
CA LEU A 631 28.10 -14.50 -17.09
C LEU A 631 27.36 -15.30 -18.19
N GLY A 632 26.86 -14.62 -19.21
CA GLY A 632 26.08 -15.24 -20.28
C GLY A 632 24.69 -15.71 -19.83
N ILE A 633 24.05 -14.90 -18.99
CA ILE A 633 22.70 -15.11 -18.45
C ILE A 633 21.76 -14.06 -19.01
#